data_c790093959994f108b29e6b485126979
#
_entry.id   c790093959994f108b29e6b485126979
#
_cell.length_a   1.000
_cell.length_b   1.000
_cell.length_c   1.000
_cell.angle_alpha   90.00
_cell.angle_beta   90.00
_cell.angle_gamma   90.00
#
_symmetry.space_group_name_H-M   'P 1'
#
loop_
_entity.id
_entity.type
_entity.pdbx_description
1 polymer ?
#
loop_
_entity_poly.entity_id
_entity_poly.type
_entity_poly.pdbx_seq_one_letter_code
_entity_poly.pdbx_strand_id
1 'polypeptide(L)'
;MKSTILLIVFLTLISPFAKAENICKKSISNKIEILQVQPTTYTCPMHPEIHATKPGKCPKCGMDLIKEKAKPVKKSVPKKQALKGVVKKAKIIETKAASDDLHKNHASTPAENAKVIEEPVKKIVKNVPSRTVRYDLYVRDTIVTFGDTPKRAIAVNGQIPMPTLTFTEGDIAEIYVHNELDEDTSLHWHGLFLPNKEDGVPNLTQMPIKPKTTHKYTFPIIQHGTHWYHSHTGLQEQIGMYGSFVMNKRNEDPTFRAGIDDLPTVPIILSEWTDMKPENVHRMLHNATDWFAIQKGTTQSYSEAIKAGHFKTKVANEWKRMNAMDVSDVYYNKFLINGKSESQLSQFKAGDKVRLRISNGGASTYFWLNYAGGKITVVASDRNDVEPVEVDRLIVAVSETYDVVVTIPADKTAYEFLVTSEDRTKSASLYLGDGIKQLIAPLPKLKYFEGMKMMNGMMKMNGDLDDMGMKMSLNQMDMNVVMYPEITGNSQKSKVESQKNDEHANHNQYDSNALSEITTLNYAMLKSPTKTTLPKDAPVKELRFELSGNMNRYVWSLDNKVVSEADKILIKKGENVRIVLFNGSMMRHPMHLHGHDFRVLNGKEEYAPLKNIIDIMPMETDTIEFNANVKGDWFFHCHILYHMMAGMGRVFSYENQEPNPLIPNPKLAQRKLFADDRAFHVMAENDFATNGNDGMLMIQNTRWSIGTEWRLGYSKHHGYETETHIGRYIGKMQWLMPFIGFDWRYRKMEMGEMEENLFGQSNTKDNRAVFSAESNIRYRCLLKHKPKFIPMGISGYNLNAWIFRFPKDCA
;
A
#
# COMPACT_ATOMS: atom_id res chain seq x y z
N MET A 1 -46.63 -3.77 -24.54
CA MET A 1 -45.83 -2.56 -24.24
C MET A 1 -44.80 -2.70 -23.10
N LYS A 2 -44.97 -3.61 -22.15
CA LYS A 2 -43.97 -3.77 -21.05
C LYS A 2 -42.72 -4.59 -21.45
N SER A 3 -42.80 -5.48 -22.44
CA SER A 3 -41.68 -6.28 -22.93
C SER A 3 -40.67 -5.47 -23.77
N THR A 4 -41.16 -4.40 -24.40
CA THR A 4 -40.34 -3.58 -25.30
C THR A 4 -39.39 -2.64 -24.56
N ILE A 5 -39.74 -2.24 -23.36
CA ILE A 5 -38.90 -1.36 -22.51
C ILE A 5 -37.68 -2.11 -21.94
N LEU A 6 -37.86 -3.39 -21.57
CA LEU A 6 -36.77 -4.22 -21.07
C LEU A 6 -35.73 -4.54 -22.15
N LEU A 7 -36.20 -4.72 -23.39
CA LEU A 7 -35.31 -4.97 -24.53
C LEU A 7 -34.52 -3.72 -24.94
N ILE A 8 -35.09 -2.52 -24.76
CA ILE A 8 -34.41 -1.24 -25.07
C ILE A 8 -33.31 -0.91 -24.08
N VAL A 9 -33.49 -1.21 -22.81
CA VAL A 9 -32.44 -1.04 -21.79
C VAL A 9 -31.30 -2.02 -22.02
N PHE A 10 -31.59 -3.24 -22.49
CA PHE A 10 -30.55 -4.23 -22.80
C PHE A 10 -29.77 -3.86 -24.08
N LEU A 11 -30.45 -3.32 -25.10
CA LEU A 11 -29.82 -2.88 -26.38
C LEU A 11 -28.96 -1.61 -26.21
N THR A 12 -29.27 -0.73 -25.26
CA THR A 12 -28.46 0.47 -25.01
C THR A 12 -27.18 0.17 -24.23
N LEU A 13 -27.11 -0.95 -23.51
CA LEU A 13 -25.90 -1.40 -22.81
C LEU A 13 -24.92 -2.20 -23.70
N ILE A 14 -25.40 -2.73 -24.85
CA ILE A 14 -24.57 -3.49 -25.81
C ILE A 14 -23.94 -2.56 -26.88
N SER A 15 -24.46 -1.35 -27.07
CA SER A 15 -23.98 -0.39 -28.06
C SER A 15 -22.49 -0.01 -27.94
N PRO A 16 -21.85 0.09 -26.79
CA PRO A 16 -20.42 0.36 -26.74
C PRO A 16 -19.52 -0.84 -27.09
N PHE A 17 -20.01 -2.08 -26.98
CA PHE A 17 -19.23 -3.27 -27.33
C PHE A 17 -19.11 -3.51 -28.83
N ALA A 18 -20.15 -3.22 -29.59
CA ALA A 18 -20.12 -3.34 -31.06
C ALA A 18 -19.13 -2.35 -31.75
N LYS A 19 -18.84 -1.21 -31.10
CA LYS A 19 -17.82 -0.27 -31.58
C LYS A 19 -16.39 -0.72 -31.27
N ALA A 20 -16.19 -1.48 -30.17
CA ALA A 20 -14.88 -2.00 -29.82
C ALA A 20 -14.43 -3.14 -30.74
N GLU A 21 -15.34 -3.98 -31.18
CA GLU A 21 -15.04 -5.07 -32.16
C GLU A 21 -14.59 -4.57 -33.54
N ASN A 22 -15.14 -3.46 -34.00
CA ASN A 22 -14.73 -2.84 -35.26
C ASN A 22 -13.37 -2.11 -35.17
N ILE A 23 -12.95 -1.69 -34.01
CA ILE A 23 -11.61 -1.10 -33.78
C ILE A 23 -10.55 -2.21 -33.75
N CYS A 24 -10.86 -3.35 -33.15
CA CYS A 24 -9.96 -4.49 -33.09
C CYS A 24 -9.73 -5.15 -34.46
N LYS A 25 -10.78 -5.27 -35.31
CA LYS A 25 -10.66 -5.83 -36.67
C LYS A 25 -9.88 -4.95 -37.62
N LYS A 26 -9.80 -3.64 -37.37
CA LYS A 26 -9.04 -2.70 -38.24
C LYS A 26 -7.55 -2.61 -37.91
N SER A 27 -7.15 -3.08 -36.71
CA SER A 27 -5.75 -3.08 -36.27
C SER A 27 -4.99 -4.36 -36.64
N ILE A 28 -5.69 -5.45 -37.02
CA ILE A 28 -5.05 -6.77 -37.26
C ILE A 28 -4.70 -6.96 -38.76
N SER A 29 -5.09 -6.05 -39.63
CA SER A 29 -4.90 -6.21 -41.11
C SER A 29 -3.59 -5.63 -41.63
N ASN A 30 -2.68 -5.10 -40.80
CA ASN A 30 -1.41 -4.58 -41.29
C ASN A 30 -0.21 -5.19 -40.56
N LYS A 31 0.44 -6.10 -41.26
CA LYS A 31 1.79 -6.65 -41.06
C LYS A 31 1.99 -7.64 -39.89
N ILE A 32 1.67 -8.91 -40.20
CA ILE A 32 2.46 -10.01 -39.64
C ILE A 32 3.74 -10.06 -40.47
N GLU A 33 4.79 -9.38 -40.02
CA GLU A 33 6.16 -9.72 -40.38
C GLU A 33 6.52 -10.98 -39.59
N ILE A 34 6.61 -12.08 -40.31
CA ILE A 34 7.14 -13.36 -39.76
C ILE A 34 8.57 -13.06 -39.36
N LEU A 35 8.81 -12.90 -38.04
CA LEU A 35 10.13 -12.94 -37.44
C LEU A 35 10.71 -14.33 -37.72
N GLN A 36 11.59 -14.43 -38.73
CA GLN A 36 12.40 -15.61 -38.93
C GLN A 36 13.25 -15.82 -37.69
N VAL A 37 12.92 -16.84 -36.92
CA VAL A 37 13.76 -17.31 -35.82
C VAL A 37 15.09 -17.75 -36.42
N GLN A 38 16.14 -17.00 -36.17
CA GLN A 38 17.49 -17.37 -36.57
C GLN A 38 17.89 -18.68 -35.87
N PRO A 39 18.43 -19.65 -36.57
CA PRO A 39 18.82 -20.92 -35.96
C PRO A 39 19.88 -20.66 -34.88
N THR A 40 19.69 -21.29 -33.73
CA THR A 40 20.63 -21.22 -32.60
C THR A 40 21.94 -21.90 -33.00
N THR A 41 23.05 -21.15 -32.94
CA THR A 41 24.38 -21.68 -33.19
C THR A 41 25.12 -21.96 -31.88
N TYR A 42 26.00 -22.98 -31.93
CA TYR A 42 26.85 -23.41 -30.83
C TYR A 42 28.32 -23.28 -31.25
N THR A 43 29.18 -22.85 -30.35
CA THR A 43 30.61 -22.66 -30.59
C THR A 43 31.45 -23.26 -29.46
N CYS A 44 32.72 -23.55 -29.75
CA CYS A 44 33.68 -24.03 -28.75
C CYS A 44 34.34 -22.86 -28.07
N PRO A 45 34.42 -22.78 -26.73
CA PRO A 45 35.12 -21.71 -26.03
C PRO A 45 36.60 -21.56 -26.38
N MET A 46 37.25 -22.67 -26.72
CA MET A 46 38.68 -22.73 -27.10
C MET A 46 38.92 -22.63 -28.61
N HIS A 47 37.92 -22.89 -29.43
CA HIS A 47 38.01 -22.84 -30.89
C HIS A 47 36.81 -22.09 -31.45
N PRO A 48 36.82 -20.75 -31.41
CA PRO A 48 35.72 -19.91 -31.82
C PRO A 48 35.30 -20.05 -33.28
N GLU A 49 36.16 -20.61 -34.12
CA GLU A 49 35.90 -20.92 -35.52
C GLU A 49 35.02 -22.14 -35.74
N ILE A 50 34.75 -22.94 -34.70
CA ILE A 50 33.88 -24.08 -34.76
C ILE A 50 32.44 -23.66 -34.42
N HIS A 51 31.58 -23.76 -35.41
CA HIS A 51 30.15 -23.45 -35.28
C HIS A 51 29.31 -24.69 -35.64
N ALA A 52 28.29 -25.00 -34.82
CA ALA A 52 27.37 -26.10 -35.06
C ALA A 52 25.92 -25.65 -34.83
N THR A 53 24.98 -26.26 -35.51
CA THR A 53 23.53 -25.96 -35.36
C THR A 53 22.87 -26.82 -34.27
N LYS A 54 23.62 -27.79 -33.69
CA LYS A 54 23.15 -28.65 -32.59
C LYS A 54 24.20 -28.73 -31.49
N PRO A 55 23.79 -28.91 -30.23
CA PRO A 55 24.75 -29.18 -29.15
C PRO A 55 25.55 -30.47 -29.43
N GLY A 56 26.82 -30.46 -29.07
CA GLY A 56 27.74 -31.59 -29.33
C GLY A 56 29.12 -31.27 -28.79
N LYS A 57 30.11 -32.10 -29.15
CA LYS A 57 31.50 -31.98 -28.77
C LYS A 57 32.33 -31.32 -29.87
N CYS A 58 33.29 -30.49 -29.48
CA CYS A 58 34.23 -29.85 -30.40
C CYS A 58 35.11 -30.90 -31.06
N PRO A 59 35.20 -30.97 -32.41
CA PRO A 59 36.02 -31.97 -33.10
C PRO A 59 37.52 -31.76 -32.93
N LYS A 60 37.94 -30.58 -32.45
CA LYS A 60 39.36 -30.28 -32.24
C LYS A 60 39.86 -30.56 -30.82
N CYS A 61 39.01 -30.42 -29.78
CA CYS A 61 39.46 -30.58 -28.40
C CYS A 61 38.54 -31.43 -27.53
N GLY A 62 37.41 -31.93 -28.04
CA GLY A 62 36.49 -32.78 -27.32
C GLY A 62 35.58 -32.11 -26.26
N MET A 63 35.74 -30.78 -26.02
CA MET A 63 34.88 -30.05 -25.07
C MET A 63 33.48 -29.84 -25.63
N ASP A 64 32.50 -29.72 -24.75
CA ASP A 64 31.11 -29.46 -25.12
C ASP A 64 30.97 -28.07 -25.75
N LEU A 65 30.22 -27.95 -26.84
CA LEU A 65 29.89 -26.69 -27.52
C LEU A 65 28.85 -25.91 -26.72
N ILE A 66 29.13 -24.64 -26.48
CA ILE A 66 28.21 -23.74 -25.77
C ILE A 66 27.42 -22.90 -26.75
N LYS A 67 26.22 -22.46 -26.33
CA LYS A 67 25.32 -21.61 -27.13
C LYS A 67 25.95 -20.25 -27.38
N GLU A 68 26.05 -19.83 -28.64
CA GLU A 68 26.61 -18.54 -29.02
C GLU A 68 25.68 -17.41 -28.63
N LYS A 69 26.18 -16.38 -27.93
CA LYS A 69 25.41 -15.18 -27.60
C LYS A 69 25.28 -14.31 -28.85
N ALA A 70 24.03 -13.95 -29.20
CA ALA A 70 23.75 -13.06 -30.33
C ALA A 70 24.48 -11.71 -30.15
N LYS A 71 25.26 -11.27 -31.12
CA LYS A 71 25.87 -9.94 -31.12
C LYS A 71 24.78 -8.91 -31.36
N PRO A 72 24.77 -7.76 -30.65
CA PRO A 72 23.78 -6.71 -30.88
C PRO A 72 23.98 -6.10 -32.27
N VAL A 73 22.94 -6.11 -33.08
CA VAL A 73 22.88 -5.43 -34.38
C VAL A 73 22.84 -3.93 -34.11
N LYS A 74 23.85 -3.17 -34.56
CA LYS A 74 23.81 -1.71 -34.56
C LYS A 74 22.71 -1.22 -35.50
N LYS A 75 21.56 -0.82 -34.94
CA LYS A 75 20.55 -0.05 -35.70
C LYS A 75 21.02 1.40 -35.77
N SER A 76 21.17 1.93 -36.97
CA SER A 76 21.36 3.36 -37.24
C SER A 76 20.10 4.11 -36.80
N VAL A 77 20.24 4.98 -35.80
CA VAL A 77 19.17 5.84 -35.26
C VAL A 77 19.07 7.08 -36.16
N PRO A 78 17.88 7.47 -36.67
CA PRO A 78 17.71 8.78 -37.26
C PRO A 78 17.88 9.88 -36.22
N LYS A 79 18.65 10.88 -36.50
CA LYS A 79 18.86 12.07 -35.67
C LYS A 79 17.51 12.72 -35.36
N LYS A 80 17.02 12.59 -34.13
CA LYS A 80 15.98 13.45 -33.59
C LYS A 80 16.59 14.81 -33.25
N GLN A 81 15.98 15.84 -33.83
CA GLN A 81 16.23 17.22 -33.44
C GLN A 81 15.97 17.40 -31.93
N ALA A 82 16.98 17.93 -31.26
CA ALA A 82 16.86 18.26 -29.84
C ALA A 82 15.88 19.44 -29.66
N LEU A 83 14.73 19.18 -29.12
CA LEU A 83 13.90 20.21 -28.51
C LEU A 83 14.64 20.70 -27.25
N LYS A 84 15.22 21.89 -27.32
CA LYS A 84 15.77 22.60 -26.17
C LYS A 84 14.60 22.96 -25.24
N GLY A 85 14.30 22.07 -24.30
CA GLY A 85 13.46 22.36 -23.16
C GLY A 85 14.20 23.34 -22.24
N VAL A 86 13.69 24.57 -22.16
CA VAL A 86 14.18 25.58 -21.20
C VAL A 86 13.82 25.09 -19.80
N VAL A 87 14.78 24.51 -19.10
CA VAL A 87 14.68 24.27 -17.68
C VAL A 87 14.76 25.61 -16.98
N LYS A 88 13.61 26.23 -16.68
CA LYS A 88 13.56 27.37 -15.74
C LYS A 88 13.87 26.83 -14.36
N LYS A 89 15.07 27.09 -13.86
CA LYS A 89 15.42 26.90 -12.46
C LYS A 89 14.41 27.66 -11.59
N ALA A 90 13.89 27.00 -10.56
CA ALA A 90 13.11 27.66 -9.53
C ALA A 90 13.91 28.85 -9.00
N LYS A 91 13.33 30.06 -9.09
CA LYS A 91 13.99 31.27 -8.66
C LYS A 91 13.80 31.41 -7.15
N ILE A 92 14.87 31.22 -6.40
CA ILE A 92 14.92 31.55 -4.97
C ILE A 92 14.96 33.06 -4.87
N ILE A 93 13.97 33.67 -4.24
CA ILE A 93 13.94 35.12 -3.96
C ILE A 93 14.18 35.27 -2.48
N GLU A 94 15.32 35.83 -2.11
CA GLU A 94 15.61 36.26 -0.74
C GLU A 94 15.01 37.66 -0.50
N THR A 95 14.04 37.74 0.39
CA THR A 95 13.53 39.02 0.85
C THR A 95 13.86 39.21 2.33
N LYS A 96 14.48 40.34 2.67
CA LYS A 96 14.68 40.73 4.06
C LYS A 96 13.32 41.16 4.65
N ALA A 97 12.91 40.49 5.71
CA ALA A 97 11.75 40.86 6.46
C ALA A 97 12.03 42.18 7.20
N ALA A 98 11.23 43.23 6.94
CA ALA A 98 11.15 44.40 7.79
C ALA A 98 10.30 44.04 9.02
N SER A 99 10.83 44.28 10.21
CA SER A 99 10.12 44.15 11.46
C SER A 99 9.15 45.33 11.60
N ASP A 100 7.86 45.09 11.53
CA ASP A 100 6.84 46.05 12.02
C ASP A 100 6.23 45.53 13.32
N ASP A 101 6.49 46.32 14.37
CA ASP A 101 5.86 46.28 15.67
C ASP A 101 4.36 46.55 15.56
N LEU A 102 3.53 45.59 15.83
CA LEU A 102 2.10 45.79 16.07
C LEU A 102 1.53 44.73 17.04
N HIS A 103 1.92 44.84 18.31
CA HIS A 103 1.13 44.30 19.42
C HIS A 103 1.24 45.21 20.64
N LYS A 104 0.29 46.14 20.75
CA LYS A 104 -0.08 46.74 22.04
C LYS A 104 -1.59 46.63 22.23
N ASN A 105 -1.92 46.12 23.42
CA ASN A 105 -3.15 46.20 24.16
C ASN A 105 -4.33 45.29 23.83
N HIS A 106 -4.44 44.20 24.60
CA HIS A 106 -5.66 44.02 25.42
C HIS A 106 -5.33 43.23 26.68
N ALA A 107 -5.54 43.88 27.80
CA ALA A 107 -5.47 43.30 29.14
C ALA A 107 -6.71 42.41 29.37
N SER A 108 -6.52 41.18 29.80
CA SER A 108 -7.55 40.38 30.46
C SER A 108 -6.91 39.62 31.63
N THR A 109 -7.60 39.67 32.74
CA THR A 109 -7.39 39.19 34.10
C THR A 109 -6.73 37.79 34.28
N PRO A 110 -6.04 37.52 35.37
CA PRO A 110 -5.23 36.36 35.58
C PRO A 110 -6.10 35.16 35.99
N ALA A 111 -6.05 34.10 35.18
CA ALA A 111 -6.45 32.76 35.60
C ALA A 111 -5.18 31.93 35.88
N GLU A 112 -5.15 31.44 37.06
CA GLU A 112 -4.26 30.46 37.71
C GLU A 112 -3.09 29.84 36.95
N ASN A 113 -1.94 29.87 37.61
CA ASN A 113 -0.67 29.27 37.30
C ASN A 113 -0.76 27.74 37.11
N ALA A 114 -1.13 27.28 35.91
CA ALA A 114 -0.63 26.05 35.41
C ALA A 114 0.72 26.36 34.72
N LYS A 115 1.82 25.95 35.32
CA LYS A 115 3.11 25.94 34.64
C LYS A 115 2.94 25.18 33.33
N VAL A 116 2.84 25.92 32.24
CA VAL A 116 2.97 25.40 30.90
C VAL A 116 4.39 24.84 30.83
N ILE A 117 4.53 23.54 30.94
CA ILE A 117 5.75 22.86 30.54
C ILE A 117 5.75 23.03 29.02
N GLU A 118 6.51 24.04 28.55
CA GLU A 118 6.87 24.15 27.16
C GLU A 118 7.42 22.80 26.75
N GLU A 119 6.88 22.18 25.68
CA GLU A 119 7.63 21.14 24.98
C GLU A 119 9.09 21.55 24.89
N PRO A 120 10.02 20.60 24.73
CA PRO A 120 11.31 20.94 24.21
C PRO A 120 11.09 21.47 22.77
N VAL A 121 10.59 22.70 22.69
CA VAL A 121 10.74 23.51 21.50
C VAL A 121 12.23 23.45 21.27
N LYS A 122 12.65 22.68 20.25
CA LYS A 122 14.05 22.69 19.82
C LYS A 122 14.42 24.14 19.80
N LYS A 123 15.41 24.53 20.63
CA LYS A 123 15.85 25.91 20.75
C LYS A 123 16.12 26.37 19.32
N ILE A 124 15.20 27.13 18.74
CA ILE A 124 15.50 27.88 17.52
C ILE A 124 16.76 28.61 17.85
N VAL A 125 17.82 28.37 17.07
CA VAL A 125 19.12 28.99 17.30
C VAL A 125 18.87 30.49 17.31
N LYS A 126 18.83 31.09 18.50
CA LYS A 126 18.59 32.52 18.67
C LYS A 126 19.73 33.22 17.96
N ASN A 127 19.45 34.07 17.00
CA ASN A 127 20.30 35.03 16.27
C ASN A 127 20.66 34.69 14.80
N VAL A 128 20.05 33.67 14.17
CA VAL A 128 20.16 33.54 12.72
C VAL A 128 18.90 34.11 12.10
N PRO A 129 18.97 35.10 11.19
CA PRO A 129 17.77 35.67 10.57
C PRO A 129 17.02 34.57 9.79
N SER A 130 15.70 34.49 10.02
CA SER A 130 14.84 33.61 9.23
C SER A 130 14.82 34.08 7.77
N ARG A 131 14.92 33.16 6.86
CA ARG A 131 14.87 33.40 5.43
C ARG A 131 13.54 32.87 4.90
N THR A 132 12.83 33.68 4.11
CA THR A 132 11.65 33.18 3.38
C THR A 132 12.10 32.50 2.11
N VAL A 133 11.76 31.22 1.96
CA VAL A 133 12.04 30.43 0.77
C VAL A 133 10.74 30.13 0.04
N ARG A 134 10.66 30.60 -1.22
CA ARG A 134 9.47 30.49 -2.06
C ARG A 134 9.63 29.41 -3.12
N TYR A 135 8.58 28.61 -3.27
CA TYR A 135 8.40 27.67 -4.39
C TYR A 135 7.07 27.94 -5.09
N ASP A 136 7.08 27.86 -6.41
CA ASP A 136 5.89 27.87 -7.26
C ASP A 136 5.79 26.49 -7.92
N LEU A 137 4.71 25.77 -7.61
CA LEU A 137 4.45 24.40 -8.04
C LEU A 137 3.26 24.38 -9.00
N TYR A 138 3.53 24.14 -10.28
CA TYR A 138 2.53 24.07 -11.35
C TYR A 138 2.14 22.62 -11.56
N VAL A 139 0.92 22.26 -11.16
CA VAL A 139 0.37 20.91 -11.25
C VAL A 139 -0.35 20.74 -12.57
N ARG A 140 0.12 19.81 -13.41
CA ARG A 140 -0.38 19.62 -14.80
C ARG A 140 -0.52 18.17 -15.18
N ASP A 141 -1.51 17.87 -16.01
CA ASP A 141 -1.57 16.60 -16.72
C ASP A 141 -0.40 16.43 -17.69
N THR A 142 0.08 15.20 -17.76
CA THR A 142 1.09 14.79 -18.73
C THR A 142 0.87 13.34 -19.14
N ILE A 143 1.60 12.89 -20.16
CA ILE A 143 1.64 11.49 -20.58
C ILE A 143 3.08 11.01 -20.41
N VAL A 144 3.25 9.90 -19.68
CA VAL A 144 4.56 9.27 -19.47
C VAL A 144 4.54 7.81 -19.87
N THR A 145 5.72 7.26 -20.18
CA THR A 145 5.92 5.84 -20.49
C THR A 145 7.02 5.32 -19.55
N PHE A 146 6.68 5.18 -18.26
CA PHE A 146 7.58 4.50 -17.31
C PHE A 146 7.47 2.98 -17.42
N GLY A 147 6.27 2.46 -17.66
CA GLY A 147 5.98 1.06 -17.94
C GLY A 147 6.14 0.71 -19.43
N ASP A 148 5.21 -0.10 -19.90
CA ASP A 148 5.21 -0.61 -21.28
C ASP A 148 4.30 0.22 -22.22
N THR A 149 3.35 0.97 -21.65
CA THR A 149 2.37 1.76 -22.39
C THR A 149 2.33 3.22 -21.94
N PRO A 150 2.05 4.17 -22.86
CA PRO A 150 1.81 5.56 -22.48
C PRO A 150 0.58 5.67 -21.58
N LYS A 151 0.70 6.42 -20.50
CA LYS A 151 -0.37 6.61 -19.51
C LYS A 151 -0.42 8.06 -19.03
N ARG A 152 -1.64 8.54 -18.75
CA ARG A 152 -1.86 9.80 -18.03
C ARG A 152 -1.13 9.79 -16.69
N ALA A 153 -0.45 10.87 -16.41
CA ALA A 153 0.22 11.15 -15.15
C ALA A 153 0.02 12.62 -14.78
N ILE A 154 0.34 12.97 -13.54
CA ILE A 154 0.34 14.35 -13.09
C ILE A 154 1.79 14.74 -12.78
N ALA A 155 2.29 15.75 -13.49
CA ALA A 155 3.62 16.29 -13.27
C ALA A 155 3.54 17.64 -12.56
N VAL A 156 4.50 17.90 -11.68
CA VAL A 156 4.67 19.21 -11.07
C VAL A 156 5.95 19.85 -11.62
N ASN A 157 5.83 21.06 -12.15
CA ASN A 157 6.89 21.75 -12.88
C ASN A 157 7.51 20.88 -14.01
N GLY A 158 6.71 20.00 -14.60
CA GLY A 158 7.13 19.11 -15.70
C GLY A 158 7.94 17.89 -15.27
N GLN A 159 7.95 17.51 -13.98
CA GLN A 159 8.71 16.36 -13.46
C GLN A 159 7.83 15.40 -12.67
N ILE A 160 8.22 14.14 -12.72
CA ILE A 160 7.80 13.04 -11.85
C ILE A 160 9.06 12.27 -11.47
N PRO A 161 9.39 12.12 -10.18
CA PRO A 161 8.72 12.69 -8.99
C PRO A 161 8.65 14.22 -9.02
N MET A 162 7.77 14.80 -8.19
CA MET A 162 7.68 16.24 -8.02
C MET A 162 9.04 16.85 -7.61
N PRO A 163 9.29 18.16 -7.81
CA PRO A 163 10.55 18.81 -7.44
C PRO A 163 10.94 18.54 -5.98
N THR A 164 12.20 18.26 -5.72
CA THR A 164 12.72 18.23 -4.35
C THR A 164 12.65 19.63 -3.74
N LEU A 165 11.91 19.80 -2.66
CA LEU A 165 11.87 21.04 -1.89
C LEU A 165 12.95 21.00 -0.82
N THR A 166 13.78 22.05 -0.75
CA THR A 166 14.91 22.09 0.18
C THR A 166 14.83 23.37 1.03
N PHE A 167 14.85 23.18 2.32
CA PHE A 167 14.84 24.24 3.32
C PHE A 167 15.97 24.03 4.34
N THR A 168 16.19 25.02 5.15
CA THR A 168 17.05 24.94 6.34
C THR A 168 16.21 25.27 7.57
N GLU A 169 16.47 24.61 8.68
CA GLU A 169 15.81 24.88 9.95
C GLU A 169 15.82 26.38 10.26
N GLY A 170 14.66 26.94 10.61
CA GLY A 170 14.46 28.38 10.84
C GLY A 170 14.00 29.16 9.61
N ASP A 171 13.96 28.57 8.42
CA ASP A 171 13.35 29.20 7.25
C ASP A 171 11.83 29.32 7.41
N ILE A 172 11.24 30.24 6.64
CA ILE A 172 9.79 30.31 6.44
C ILE A 172 9.50 29.76 5.04
N ALA A 173 8.70 28.73 4.96
CA ALA A 173 8.22 28.19 3.71
C ALA A 173 7.07 29.03 3.15
N GLU A 174 7.17 29.43 1.88
CA GLU A 174 6.08 29.97 1.08
C GLU A 174 5.93 29.10 -0.18
N ILE A 175 4.87 28.30 -0.24
CA ILE A 175 4.68 27.36 -1.34
C ILE A 175 3.35 27.68 -2.04
N TYR A 176 3.43 28.10 -3.29
CA TYR A 176 2.28 28.38 -4.15
C TYR A 176 1.99 27.16 -5.01
N VAL A 177 0.83 26.57 -4.85
CA VAL A 177 0.37 25.44 -5.65
C VAL A 177 -0.64 25.95 -6.68
N HIS A 178 -0.23 25.94 -7.95
CA HIS A 178 -1.04 26.35 -9.08
C HIS A 178 -1.68 25.09 -9.67
N ASN A 179 -2.96 24.85 -9.35
CA ASN A 179 -3.71 23.73 -9.90
C ASN A 179 -4.15 24.05 -11.32
N GLU A 180 -3.41 23.53 -12.29
CA GLU A 180 -3.75 23.66 -13.72
C GLU A 180 -4.52 22.45 -14.26
N LEU A 181 -4.89 21.49 -13.38
CA LEU A 181 -5.75 20.36 -13.72
C LEU A 181 -7.21 20.81 -13.93
N ASP A 182 -8.03 19.93 -14.49
CA ASP A 182 -9.48 20.06 -14.55
C ASP A 182 -10.21 19.39 -13.38
N GLU A 183 -9.45 18.92 -12.39
CA GLU A 183 -9.93 18.29 -11.16
C GLU A 183 -9.32 18.93 -9.91
N ASP A 184 -9.95 18.67 -8.75
CA ASP A 184 -9.44 19.11 -7.45
C ASP A 184 -8.09 18.46 -7.14
N THR A 185 -7.23 19.16 -6.41
CA THR A 185 -5.96 18.62 -5.91
C THR A 185 -5.65 19.12 -4.50
N SER A 186 -4.61 18.57 -3.89
CA SER A 186 -4.05 19.04 -2.61
C SER A 186 -2.59 18.62 -2.50
N LEU A 187 -1.85 19.22 -1.57
CA LEU A 187 -0.54 18.71 -1.16
C LEU A 187 -0.48 18.62 0.35
N HIS A 188 -0.09 17.44 0.83
CA HIS A 188 0.21 17.17 2.23
C HIS A 188 1.73 17.12 2.45
N TRP A 189 2.17 17.68 3.57
CA TRP A 189 3.57 17.76 3.98
C TRP A 189 3.85 16.69 5.04
N HIS A 190 4.24 15.52 4.59
CA HIS A 190 4.32 14.33 5.41
C HIS A 190 5.33 14.44 6.55
N GLY A 191 4.86 14.26 7.79
CA GLY A 191 5.69 14.28 9.00
C GLY A 191 6.13 15.67 9.47
N LEU A 192 5.53 16.76 8.95
CA LEU A 192 5.85 18.12 9.36
C LEU A 192 5.01 18.58 10.55
N PHE A 193 5.66 19.31 11.45
CA PHE A 193 4.99 20.08 12.50
C PHE A 193 4.65 21.48 11.96
N LEU A 194 3.40 21.68 11.71
CA LEU A 194 2.90 22.91 11.09
C LEU A 194 1.50 23.24 11.64
N PRO A 195 1.02 24.47 11.46
CA PRO A 195 -0.35 24.80 11.80
C PRO A 195 -1.34 23.88 11.07
N ASN A 196 -2.30 23.30 11.78
CA ASN A 196 -3.26 22.32 11.23
C ASN A 196 -3.89 22.73 9.89
N LYS A 197 -4.20 24.01 9.72
CA LYS A 197 -4.77 24.58 8.48
C LYS A 197 -3.83 24.50 7.27
N GLU A 198 -2.52 24.25 7.48
CA GLU A 198 -1.50 24.13 6.43
C GLU A 198 -1.16 22.65 6.12
N ASP A 199 -1.79 21.68 6.81
CA ASP A 199 -1.50 20.25 6.71
C ASP A 199 -1.85 19.62 5.35
N GLY A 200 -2.77 20.26 4.60
CA GLY A 200 -3.05 19.89 3.22
C GLY A 200 -4.04 18.75 3.02
N VAL A 201 -4.70 18.25 4.06
CA VAL A 201 -5.71 17.19 3.93
C VAL A 201 -7.06 17.79 3.50
N PRO A 202 -7.55 17.48 2.29
CA PRO A 202 -8.79 18.06 1.78
C PRO A 202 -10.00 17.62 2.61
N ASN A 203 -10.88 18.60 2.88
CA ASN A 203 -12.09 18.43 3.67
C ASN A 203 -11.87 18.09 5.17
N LEU A 204 -10.63 18.06 5.64
CA LEU A 204 -10.29 17.89 7.06
C LEU A 204 -9.57 19.11 7.61
N THR A 205 -8.45 19.51 7.03
CA THR A 205 -7.64 20.65 7.47
C THR A 205 -7.81 21.86 6.58
N GLN A 206 -8.20 21.66 5.33
CA GLN A 206 -8.52 22.71 4.34
C GLN A 206 -9.54 22.21 3.31
N MET A 207 -10.05 23.12 2.46
CA MET A 207 -10.78 22.72 1.26
C MET A 207 -9.79 22.30 0.15
N PRO A 208 -10.16 21.39 -0.75
CA PRO A 208 -9.31 21.03 -1.89
C PRO A 208 -9.02 22.26 -2.78
N ILE A 209 -7.86 22.28 -3.39
CA ILE A 209 -7.44 23.32 -4.35
C ILE A 209 -8.22 23.10 -5.64
N LYS A 210 -9.09 24.02 -5.99
CA LYS A 210 -10.00 23.91 -7.13
C LYS A 210 -9.26 24.00 -8.47
N PRO A 211 -9.84 23.43 -9.54
CA PRO A 211 -9.32 23.59 -10.90
C PRO A 211 -9.02 25.03 -11.25
N LYS A 212 -7.87 25.27 -11.89
CA LYS A 212 -7.44 26.58 -12.38
C LYS A 212 -7.32 27.66 -11.29
N THR A 213 -7.10 27.23 -10.02
CA THR A 213 -6.86 28.17 -8.90
C THR A 213 -5.49 27.94 -8.29
N THR A 214 -5.05 28.90 -7.51
CA THR A 214 -3.79 28.86 -6.75
C THR A 214 -4.09 28.86 -5.26
N HIS A 215 -3.39 27.99 -4.51
CA HIS A 215 -3.38 28.00 -3.06
C HIS A 215 -1.97 28.30 -2.55
N LYS A 216 -1.87 29.07 -1.47
CA LYS A 216 -0.60 29.41 -0.82
C LYS A 216 -0.53 28.73 0.54
N TYR A 217 0.51 27.92 0.74
CA TYR A 217 0.89 27.42 2.06
C TYR A 217 1.98 28.32 2.65
N THR A 218 1.90 28.59 3.96
CA THR A 218 2.90 29.41 4.66
C THR A 218 3.10 28.88 6.07
N PHE A 219 4.30 28.36 6.35
CA PHE A 219 4.61 27.84 7.69
C PHE A 219 6.11 27.94 8.01
N PRO A 220 6.48 28.05 9.31
CA PRO A 220 7.88 28.02 9.73
C PRO A 220 8.46 26.63 9.64
N ILE A 221 9.71 26.51 9.23
CA ILE A 221 10.50 25.29 9.27
C ILE A 221 11.15 25.15 10.65
N ILE A 222 10.49 24.44 11.55
CA ILE A 222 10.93 24.26 12.94
C ILE A 222 11.62 22.91 13.18
N GLN A 223 11.81 22.13 12.14
CA GLN A 223 12.36 20.79 12.13
C GLN A 223 13.50 20.69 11.15
N HIS A 224 14.26 19.61 11.26
CA HIS A 224 15.20 19.16 10.23
C HIS A 224 14.92 17.71 9.87
N GLY A 225 15.60 17.20 8.85
CA GLY A 225 15.55 15.79 8.46
C GLY A 225 14.98 15.57 7.07
N THR A 226 14.74 14.31 6.78
CA THR A 226 14.20 13.84 5.51
C THR A 226 12.71 13.63 5.64
N HIS A 227 11.99 14.28 4.77
CA HIS A 227 10.54 14.21 4.63
C HIS A 227 10.19 14.02 3.16
N TRP A 228 8.92 13.93 2.88
CA TRP A 228 8.38 13.93 1.54
C TRP A 228 7.03 14.66 1.51
N TYR A 229 6.48 14.87 0.34
CA TYR A 229 5.17 15.49 0.19
C TYR A 229 4.43 14.86 -0.98
N HIS A 230 3.11 14.78 -0.86
CA HIS A 230 2.28 14.09 -1.85
C HIS A 230 0.87 14.65 -1.91
N SER A 231 0.12 14.26 -2.93
CA SER A 231 -1.30 14.57 -2.99
C SER A 231 -2.08 13.73 -1.99
N HIS A 232 -2.99 14.36 -1.29
CA HIS A 232 -3.98 13.69 -0.44
C HIS A 232 -5.38 13.70 -1.08
N THR A 233 -5.45 13.82 -2.41
CA THR A 233 -6.69 13.86 -3.19
C THR A 233 -6.81 12.60 -4.03
N GLY A 234 -7.79 11.74 -3.70
CA GLY A 234 -8.06 10.51 -4.43
C GLY A 234 -6.82 9.64 -4.62
N LEU A 235 -6.54 9.23 -5.87
CA LEU A 235 -5.43 8.36 -6.23
C LEU A 235 -4.30 9.11 -7.00
N GLN A 236 -4.20 10.44 -6.82
CA GLN A 236 -3.22 11.26 -7.56
C GLN A 236 -1.77 10.94 -7.19
N GLU A 237 -1.52 10.47 -5.97
CA GLU A 237 -0.21 9.98 -5.54
C GLU A 237 0.30 8.89 -6.46
N GLN A 238 -0.52 7.88 -6.79
CA GLN A 238 -0.15 6.75 -7.65
C GLN A 238 0.23 7.17 -9.10
N ILE A 239 -0.14 8.35 -9.54
CA ILE A 239 0.13 8.83 -10.90
C ILE A 239 1.11 10.00 -10.98
N GLY A 240 1.91 10.20 -9.94
CA GLY A 240 3.07 11.09 -10.00
C GLY A 240 3.13 12.21 -8.97
N MET A 241 2.10 12.39 -8.15
CA MET A 241 2.07 13.47 -7.16
C MET A 241 2.74 13.08 -5.84
N TYR A 242 4.04 12.81 -5.90
CA TYR A 242 4.93 12.57 -4.75
C TYR A 242 6.30 13.18 -4.99
N GLY A 243 6.96 13.69 -3.95
CA GLY A 243 8.27 14.35 -4.07
C GLY A 243 8.99 14.47 -2.73
N SER A 244 10.33 14.57 -2.77
CA SER A 244 11.16 14.70 -1.58
C SER A 244 11.04 16.11 -0.97
N PHE A 245 11.03 16.18 0.36
CA PHE A 245 11.07 17.41 1.14
C PHE A 245 12.23 17.32 2.14
N VAL A 246 13.27 18.10 1.91
CA VAL A 246 14.52 18.03 2.66
C VAL A 246 14.69 19.27 3.52
N MET A 247 14.87 19.08 4.80
CA MET A 247 15.18 20.15 5.75
C MET A 247 16.57 19.93 6.34
N ASN A 248 17.48 20.85 6.03
CA ASN A 248 18.85 20.78 6.51
C ASN A 248 18.94 21.29 7.95
N LYS A 249 19.72 20.60 8.77
CA LYS A 249 20.09 21.03 10.11
C LYS A 249 21.08 22.19 9.99
N ARG A 250 21.00 23.18 10.87
CA ARG A 250 22.00 24.23 10.97
C ARG A 250 23.25 23.73 11.66
N ASN A 251 24.41 24.28 11.29
CA ASN A 251 25.68 23.90 11.95
C ASN A 251 25.69 24.29 13.43
N GLU A 252 24.95 25.34 13.79
CA GLU A 252 24.81 25.85 15.17
C GLU A 252 23.78 25.06 16.01
N ASP A 253 23.05 24.09 15.41
CA ASP A 253 22.12 23.25 16.14
C ASP A 253 22.91 22.39 17.16
N PRO A 254 22.52 22.39 18.45
CA PRO A 254 23.21 21.63 19.49
C PRO A 254 23.21 20.11 19.20
N THR A 255 22.32 19.61 18.34
CA THR A 255 22.24 18.23 17.92
C THR A 255 22.97 17.95 16.62
N PHE A 256 23.71 18.92 16.07
CA PHE A 256 24.50 18.74 14.85
C PHE A 256 25.59 17.68 15.05
N ARG A 257 25.64 16.70 14.16
CA ARG A 257 26.55 15.56 14.23
C ARG A 257 27.63 15.71 13.15
N ALA A 258 28.82 16.19 13.54
CA ALA A 258 29.95 16.29 12.62
C ALA A 258 30.31 14.89 12.05
N GLY A 259 30.60 14.84 10.76
CA GLY A 259 30.85 13.58 10.05
C GLY A 259 29.59 12.79 9.66
N ILE A 260 28.40 13.34 9.92
CA ILE A 260 27.10 12.80 9.47
C ILE A 260 26.26 13.90 8.79
N ASP A 261 26.01 15.00 9.51
CA ASP A 261 25.08 16.03 9.05
C ASP A 261 25.74 16.99 8.02
N ASP A 262 27.08 17.01 7.94
CA ASP A 262 27.93 17.73 6.98
C ASP A 262 28.33 16.90 5.74
N LEU A 263 27.97 15.62 5.70
CA LEU A 263 28.27 14.77 4.54
C LEU A 263 27.50 15.24 3.28
N PRO A 264 28.08 15.01 2.09
CA PRO A 264 27.34 15.16 0.83
C PRO A 264 26.04 14.33 0.88
N THR A 265 24.91 14.98 0.54
CA THR A 265 23.61 14.34 0.62
C THR A 265 22.97 14.11 -0.74
N VAL A 266 22.29 12.98 -0.91
CA VAL A 266 21.50 12.64 -2.08
C VAL A 266 20.07 12.34 -1.65
N PRO A 267 19.09 13.20 -1.97
CA PRO A 267 17.69 12.87 -1.80
C PRO A 267 17.28 11.74 -2.73
N ILE A 268 16.64 10.73 -2.17
CA ILE A 268 16.15 9.56 -2.89
C ILE A 268 14.67 9.39 -2.56
N ILE A 269 13.83 9.35 -3.60
CA ILE A 269 12.45 8.93 -3.45
C ILE A 269 12.21 7.66 -4.24
N LEU A 270 11.75 6.64 -3.53
CA LEU A 270 11.37 5.33 -4.08
C LEU A 270 9.92 5.38 -4.51
N SER A 271 9.59 4.72 -5.58
CA SER A 271 8.21 4.64 -6.07
C SER A 271 8.01 3.46 -7.00
N GLU A 272 6.74 3.18 -7.27
CA GLU A 272 6.34 2.18 -8.25
C GLU A 272 5.46 2.79 -9.33
N TRP A 273 5.35 2.07 -10.44
CA TRP A 273 4.51 2.44 -11.57
C TRP A 273 3.72 1.26 -12.12
N THR A 274 2.43 1.48 -12.33
CA THR A 274 1.56 0.54 -13.07
C THR A 274 0.99 1.22 -14.30
N ASP A 275 0.88 0.50 -15.41
CA ASP A 275 0.23 0.99 -16.63
C ASP A 275 -1.31 1.01 -16.50
N MET A 276 -1.83 0.34 -15.47
CA MET A 276 -3.25 0.35 -15.17
C MET A 276 -3.68 1.69 -14.53
N LYS A 277 -4.86 2.17 -14.86
CA LYS A 277 -5.44 3.34 -14.18
C LYS A 277 -5.69 3.02 -12.71
N PRO A 278 -5.34 3.92 -11.76
CA PRO A 278 -5.51 3.66 -10.34
C PRO A 278 -6.93 3.27 -9.92
N GLU A 279 -7.94 3.86 -10.57
CA GLU A 279 -9.34 3.54 -10.31
C GLU A 279 -9.67 2.08 -10.71
N ASN A 280 -9.04 1.58 -11.78
CA ASN A 280 -9.18 0.18 -12.19
C ASN A 280 -8.47 -0.74 -11.22
N VAL A 281 -7.27 -0.37 -10.72
CA VAL A 281 -6.58 -1.12 -9.66
C VAL A 281 -7.49 -1.23 -8.43
N HIS A 282 -8.01 -0.10 -7.95
CA HIS A 282 -8.87 -0.05 -6.77
C HIS A 282 -10.15 -0.89 -6.96
N ARG A 283 -10.79 -0.77 -8.13
CA ARG A 283 -11.95 -1.59 -8.49
C ARG A 283 -11.64 -3.09 -8.52
N MET A 284 -10.49 -3.48 -9.09
CA MET A 284 -10.09 -4.89 -9.13
C MET A 284 -9.82 -5.45 -7.74
N LEU A 285 -9.18 -4.67 -6.86
CA LEU A 285 -8.99 -5.06 -5.47
C LEU A 285 -10.32 -5.32 -4.76
N HIS A 286 -11.31 -4.45 -4.95
CA HIS A 286 -12.66 -4.64 -4.39
C HIS A 286 -13.42 -5.83 -4.99
N ASN A 287 -13.03 -6.32 -6.15
CA ASN A 287 -13.59 -7.50 -6.80
C ASN A 287 -12.85 -8.80 -6.46
N ALA A 288 -11.91 -8.77 -5.51
CA ALA A 288 -11.13 -9.92 -5.05
C ALA A 288 -10.48 -10.72 -6.21
N THR A 289 -9.87 -10.01 -7.15
CA THR A 289 -9.23 -10.61 -8.31
C THR A 289 -7.93 -11.33 -7.96
N ASP A 290 -7.68 -12.49 -8.56
CA ASP A 290 -6.38 -13.17 -8.51
C ASP A 290 -5.40 -12.66 -9.57
N TRP A 291 -5.82 -11.71 -10.40
CA TRP A 291 -5.03 -11.23 -11.53
C TRP A 291 -3.66 -10.69 -11.14
N PHE A 292 -3.58 -9.93 -10.04
CA PHE A 292 -2.30 -9.41 -9.57
C PHE A 292 -1.37 -10.53 -9.08
N ALA A 293 -1.89 -11.53 -8.38
CA ALA A 293 -1.12 -12.70 -7.95
C ALA A 293 -0.62 -13.52 -9.15
N ILE A 294 -1.45 -13.67 -10.20
CA ILE A 294 -1.07 -14.33 -11.45
C ILE A 294 0.09 -13.58 -12.12
N GLN A 295 -0.02 -12.25 -12.25
CA GLN A 295 1.03 -11.42 -12.87
C GLN A 295 2.35 -11.46 -12.08
N LYS A 296 2.29 -11.51 -10.75
CA LYS A 296 3.46 -11.65 -9.87
C LYS A 296 4.03 -13.07 -9.85
N GLY A 297 3.27 -14.07 -10.29
CA GLY A 297 3.65 -15.47 -10.17
C GLY A 297 3.62 -15.99 -8.73
N THR A 298 2.69 -15.50 -7.91
CA THR A 298 2.54 -15.79 -6.47
C THR A 298 1.23 -16.50 -6.13
N THR A 299 0.63 -17.21 -7.10
CA THR A 299 -0.68 -17.84 -6.95
C THR A 299 -0.74 -18.99 -5.94
N GLN A 300 0.41 -19.57 -5.56
CA GLN A 300 0.51 -20.63 -4.56
C GLN A 300 -0.41 -21.83 -4.88
N SER A 301 -0.24 -22.40 -6.06
CA SER A 301 -1.03 -23.52 -6.56
C SER A 301 -0.84 -24.80 -5.74
N TYR A 302 -1.77 -25.76 -5.87
CA TYR A 302 -1.62 -27.09 -5.25
C TYR A 302 -0.36 -27.82 -5.71
N SER A 303 0.01 -27.67 -6.99
CA SER A 303 1.24 -28.29 -7.53
C SER A 303 2.51 -27.75 -6.87
N GLU A 304 2.55 -26.43 -6.59
CA GLU A 304 3.65 -25.78 -5.85
C GLU A 304 3.67 -26.24 -4.39
N ALA A 305 2.49 -26.34 -3.74
CA ALA A 305 2.37 -26.82 -2.37
C ALA A 305 2.85 -28.28 -2.24
N ILE A 306 2.56 -29.14 -3.22
CA ILE A 306 3.06 -30.52 -3.25
C ILE A 306 4.59 -30.53 -3.39
N LYS A 307 5.15 -29.77 -4.35
CA LYS A 307 6.59 -29.66 -4.57
C LYS A 307 7.34 -29.13 -3.34
N ALA A 308 6.74 -28.18 -2.64
CA ALA A 308 7.29 -27.59 -1.42
C ALA A 308 7.06 -28.44 -0.16
N GLY A 309 6.31 -29.55 -0.23
CA GLY A 309 5.99 -30.39 0.94
C GLY A 309 4.91 -29.81 1.86
N HIS A 310 4.15 -28.81 1.40
CA HIS A 310 3.16 -28.05 2.18
C HIS A 310 1.69 -28.30 1.77
N PHE A 311 1.41 -29.43 1.13
CA PHE A 311 0.06 -29.78 0.68
C PHE A 311 -0.99 -29.68 1.80
N LYS A 312 -0.70 -30.25 2.99
CA LYS A 312 -1.61 -30.20 4.15
C LYS A 312 -1.87 -28.75 4.59
N THR A 313 -0.86 -27.88 4.55
CA THR A 313 -1.00 -26.46 4.89
C THR A 313 -1.91 -25.75 3.89
N LYS A 314 -1.73 -26.01 2.58
CA LYS A 314 -2.57 -25.44 1.52
C LYS A 314 -4.03 -25.86 1.71
N VAL A 315 -4.31 -27.16 1.86
CA VAL A 315 -5.66 -27.70 2.08
C VAL A 315 -6.29 -27.09 3.33
N ALA A 316 -5.54 -26.99 4.45
CA ALA A 316 -6.05 -26.40 5.69
C ALA A 316 -6.42 -24.93 5.52
N ASN A 317 -5.62 -24.17 4.77
CA ASN A 317 -5.91 -22.75 4.51
C ASN A 317 -7.11 -22.56 3.59
N GLU A 318 -7.23 -23.36 2.54
CA GLU A 318 -8.41 -23.37 1.68
C GLU A 318 -9.68 -23.72 2.47
N TRP A 319 -9.58 -24.74 3.33
CA TRP A 319 -10.70 -25.12 4.22
C TRP A 319 -11.12 -23.98 5.15
N LYS A 320 -10.13 -23.25 5.68
CA LYS A 320 -10.37 -22.06 6.52
C LYS A 320 -10.76 -20.82 5.71
N ARG A 321 -10.79 -20.89 4.37
CA ARG A 321 -10.96 -19.76 3.44
C ARG A 321 -9.97 -18.62 3.72
N MET A 322 -8.77 -18.98 4.08
CA MET A 322 -7.67 -18.04 4.13
C MET A 322 -7.18 -17.83 2.70
N ASN A 323 -7.12 -16.57 2.28
CA ASN A 323 -6.56 -16.22 0.98
C ASN A 323 -5.10 -16.68 0.89
N ALA A 324 -4.61 -16.82 -0.35
CA ALA A 324 -3.19 -16.97 -0.60
C ALA A 324 -2.43 -15.83 0.10
N MET A 325 -1.32 -16.17 0.76
CA MET A 325 -0.49 -15.17 1.43
C MET A 325 0.21 -14.33 0.38
N ASP A 326 0.10 -13.02 0.49
CA ASP A 326 0.85 -12.09 -0.35
C ASP A 326 1.38 -10.95 0.52
N VAL A 327 2.46 -10.33 0.09
CA VAL A 327 3.08 -9.19 0.78
C VAL A 327 2.75 -7.86 0.11
N SER A 328 2.14 -7.90 -1.08
CA SER A 328 1.68 -6.71 -1.80
C SER A 328 0.40 -7.00 -2.57
N ASP A 329 -0.56 -6.06 -2.53
CA ASP A 329 -1.87 -6.23 -3.16
C ASP A 329 -1.81 -6.11 -4.69
N VAL A 330 -0.90 -5.28 -5.21
CA VAL A 330 -0.89 -4.82 -6.59
C VAL A 330 0.35 -5.33 -7.33
N TYR A 331 0.20 -5.64 -8.62
CA TYR A 331 1.34 -5.83 -9.51
C TYR A 331 1.74 -4.50 -10.14
N TYR A 332 3.04 -4.18 -10.10
CA TYR A 332 3.61 -3.00 -10.70
C TYR A 332 4.52 -3.31 -11.88
N ASN A 333 4.42 -2.50 -12.93
CA ASN A 333 5.23 -2.66 -14.15
C ASN A 333 6.68 -2.28 -13.91
N LYS A 334 6.95 -1.24 -13.10
CA LYS A 334 8.30 -0.73 -12.80
C LYS A 334 8.41 -0.27 -11.35
N PHE A 335 9.63 -0.39 -10.81
CA PHE A 335 10.06 0.29 -9.60
C PHE A 335 11.11 1.33 -9.95
N LEU A 336 11.11 2.44 -9.24
CA LEU A 336 11.85 3.63 -9.64
C LEU A 336 12.57 4.26 -8.45
N ILE A 337 13.78 4.75 -8.70
CA ILE A 337 14.55 5.62 -7.82
C ILE A 337 14.61 6.99 -8.50
N ASN A 338 14.03 8.03 -7.89
CA ASN A 338 13.95 9.36 -8.48
C ASN A 338 13.39 9.35 -9.92
N GLY A 339 12.37 8.52 -10.18
CA GLY A 339 11.73 8.40 -11.50
C GLY A 339 12.49 7.57 -12.53
N LYS A 340 13.53 6.85 -12.13
CA LYS A 340 14.35 6.01 -13.03
C LYS A 340 14.49 4.59 -12.45
N SER A 341 14.44 3.57 -13.30
CA SER A 341 14.74 2.20 -12.90
C SER A 341 16.23 1.93 -12.73
N GLU A 342 17.07 2.75 -13.36
CA GLU A 342 18.53 2.67 -13.27
C GLU A 342 19.14 4.06 -13.40
N SER A 343 20.11 4.39 -12.52
CA SER A 343 20.87 5.64 -12.58
C SER A 343 22.25 5.47 -11.95
N GLN A 344 23.16 6.41 -12.23
CA GLN A 344 24.53 6.41 -11.70
C GLN A 344 24.91 7.79 -11.21
N LEU A 345 25.60 7.84 -10.08
CA LEU A 345 26.17 9.04 -9.45
C LEU A 345 27.70 8.95 -9.51
N SER A 346 28.27 9.26 -10.67
CA SER A 346 29.70 9.17 -10.93
C SER A 346 30.53 10.30 -10.31
N GLN A 347 29.85 11.33 -9.74
CA GLN A 347 30.56 12.42 -9.03
C GLN A 347 31.24 11.98 -7.73
N PHE A 348 30.76 10.90 -7.11
CA PHE A 348 31.33 10.33 -5.90
C PHE A 348 32.47 9.38 -6.24
N LYS A 349 33.54 9.43 -5.41
CA LYS A 349 34.80 8.70 -5.65
C LYS A 349 35.05 7.67 -4.55
N ALA A 350 35.94 6.77 -4.83
CA ALA A 350 36.49 5.85 -3.85
C ALA A 350 36.91 6.56 -2.54
N GLY A 351 36.44 6.04 -1.41
CA GLY A 351 36.67 6.61 -0.08
C GLY A 351 35.63 7.63 0.36
N ASP A 352 34.78 8.16 -0.54
CA ASP A 352 33.74 9.12 -0.18
C ASP A 352 32.66 8.43 0.68
N LYS A 353 32.21 9.18 1.71
CA LYS A 353 30.99 8.87 2.47
C LYS A 353 29.85 9.72 1.95
N VAL A 354 28.72 9.08 1.68
CA VAL A 354 27.55 9.73 1.12
C VAL A 354 26.35 9.43 2.01
N ARG A 355 25.61 10.48 2.38
CA ARG A 355 24.33 10.35 3.10
C ARG A 355 23.20 10.29 2.08
N LEU A 356 22.57 9.14 1.96
CA LEU A 356 21.36 8.94 1.16
C LEU A 356 20.15 9.27 2.02
N ARG A 357 19.34 10.23 1.58
CA ARG A 357 18.13 10.70 2.27
C ARG A 357 16.92 10.08 1.59
N ILE A 358 16.49 8.92 2.11
CA ILE A 358 15.57 8.01 1.44
C ILE A 358 14.17 8.23 1.96
N SER A 359 13.21 8.41 1.04
CA SER A 359 11.79 8.43 1.31
C SER A 359 11.10 7.36 0.47
N ASN A 360 10.21 6.57 1.04
CA ASN A 360 9.35 5.68 0.27
C ASN A 360 8.07 6.43 -0.12
N GLY A 361 8.03 6.97 -1.31
CA GLY A 361 6.87 7.64 -1.91
C GLY A 361 6.03 6.71 -2.78
N GLY A 362 6.12 5.40 -2.56
CA GLY A 362 5.27 4.41 -3.20
C GLY A 362 3.87 4.39 -2.60
N ALA A 363 2.85 4.12 -3.42
CA ALA A 363 1.47 4.04 -2.97
C ALA A 363 1.16 2.76 -2.17
N SER A 364 1.91 1.66 -2.39
CA SER A 364 1.65 0.40 -1.67
C SER A 364 2.85 -0.53 -1.54
N THR A 365 4.01 -0.19 -2.09
CA THR A 365 5.17 -1.08 -2.12
C THR A 365 6.13 -0.81 -0.97
N TYR A 366 6.50 -1.87 -0.27
CA TYR A 366 7.66 -1.91 0.62
C TYR A 366 8.91 -2.20 -0.19
N PHE A 367 10.05 -1.59 0.17
CA PHE A 367 11.31 -1.77 -0.54
C PHE A 367 12.42 -2.30 0.35
N TRP A 368 13.05 -3.39 -0.08
CA TRP A 368 14.32 -3.86 0.45
C TRP A 368 15.47 -3.04 -0.13
N LEU A 369 16.36 -2.59 0.74
CA LEU A 369 17.56 -1.85 0.37
C LEU A 369 18.79 -2.67 0.71
N ASN A 370 19.68 -2.83 -0.27
CA ASN A 370 20.97 -3.51 -0.18
C ASN A 370 22.06 -2.69 -0.86
N TYR A 371 23.28 -2.77 -0.37
CA TYR A 371 24.42 -2.04 -0.93
C TYR A 371 25.60 -2.97 -1.25
N ALA A 372 26.08 -2.96 -2.50
CA ALA A 372 27.19 -3.80 -2.94
C ALA A 372 28.55 -3.40 -2.34
N GLY A 373 28.69 -2.16 -1.88
CA GLY A 373 29.91 -1.62 -1.29
C GLY A 373 30.11 -1.92 0.19
N GLY A 374 29.22 -2.72 0.83
CA GLY A 374 29.36 -3.10 2.22
C GLY A 374 28.18 -2.72 3.11
N LYS A 375 28.45 -2.40 4.37
CA LYS A 375 27.41 -2.07 5.35
C LYS A 375 26.71 -0.73 5.04
N ILE A 376 25.46 -0.66 5.43
CA ILE A 376 24.62 0.54 5.44
C ILE A 376 24.56 1.03 6.87
N THR A 377 24.94 2.28 7.15
CA THR A 377 24.82 2.87 8.48
C THR A 377 23.57 3.74 8.55
N VAL A 378 22.55 3.28 9.29
CA VAL A 378 21.31 4.05 9.52
C VAL A 378 21.58 5.14 10.55
N VAL A 379 21.30 6.39 10.24
CA VAL A 379 21.60 7.56 11.09
C VAL A 379 20.37 8.39 11.44
N ALA A 380 19.24 8.21 10.73
CA ALA A 380 17.95 8.79 11.08
C ALA A 380 16.82 7.90 10.56
N SER A 381 15.67 7.93 11.24
CA SER A 381 14.42 7.27 10.88
C SER A 381 13.28 8.26 11.07
N ASP A 382 12.40 8.38 10.06
CA ASP A 382 11.31 9.36 10.01
C ASP A 382 11.77 10.74 10.48
N ARG A 383 12.79 11.27 9.77
CA ARG A 383 13.49 12.52 10.07
C ARG A 383 14.30 12.56 11.38
N ASN A 384 13.91 11.78 12.39
CA ASN A 384 14.50 11.85 13.72
C ASN A 384 15.86 11.15 13.76
N ASP A 385 16.85 11.82 14.36
CA ASP A 385 18.18 11.25 14.54
C ASP A 385 18.10 9.98 15.39
N VAL A 386 18.88 8.96 15.01
CA VAL A 386 19.11 7.76 15.81
C VAL A 386 20.59 7.56 16.03
N GLU A 387 20.97 6.84 17.11
CA GLU A 387 22.32 6.34 17.26
C GLU A 387 22.67 5.50 16.03
N PRO A 388 23.86 5.70 15.39
CA PRO A 388 24.20 4.98 14.18
C PRO A 388 24.12 3.46 14.33
N VAL A 389 23.42 2.80 13.43
CA VAL A 389 23.24 1.34 13.39
C VAL A 389 23.74 0.80 12.06
N GLU A 390 24.74 -0.09 12.10
CA GLU A 390 25.25 -0.75 10.91
C GLU A 390 24.45 -2.01 10.57
N VAL A 391 23.96 -2.09 9.34
CA VAL A 391 23.17 -3.23 8.85
C VAL A 391 23.64 -3.65 7.46
N ASP A 392 23.31 -4.87 7.06
CA ASP A 392 23.54 -5.35 5.69
C ASP A 392 22.38 -4.93 4.77
N ARG A 393 21.19 -4.80 5.35
CA ARG A 393 19.98 -4.43 4.61
C ARG A 393 18.91 -3.90 5.54
N LEU A 394 17.94 -3.20 4.94
CA LEU A 394 16.73 -2.77 5.62
C LEU A 394 15.53 -2.84 4.67
N ILE A 395 14.35 -2.96 5.25
CA ILE A 395 13.09 -2.75 4.52
C ILE A 395 12.53 -1.38 4.89
N VAL A 396 12.02 -0.66 3.89
CA VAL A 396 11.40 0.65 4.07
C VAL A 396 9.91 0.52 3.78
N ALA A 397 9.10 0.69 4.81
CA ALA A 397 7.64 0.68 4.67
C ALA A 397 7.15 1.88 3.85
N VAL A 398 5.93 1.77 3.33
CA VAL A 398 5.29 2.89 2.62
C VAL A 398 5.30 4.11 3.52
N SER A 399 5.77 5.24 3.00
CA SER A 399 5.90 6.53 3.69
C SER A 399 7.03 6.67 4.71
N GLU A 400 7.69 5.61 5.12
CA GLU A 400 8.86 5.75 5.99
C GLU A 400 9.99 6.51 5.30
N THR A 401 10.77 7.20 6.12
CA THR A 401 12.03 7.80 5.67
C THR A 401 13.21 7.31 6.50
N TYR A 402 14.33 7.09 5.84
CA TYR A 402 15.61 6.76 6.47
C TYR A 402 16.73 7.59 5.87
N ASP A 403 17.59 8.10 6.76
CA ASP A 403 18.88 8.61 6.31
C ASP A 403 19.94 7.55 6.60
N VAL A 404 20.65 7.18 5.56
CA VAL A 404 21.72 6.18 5.67
C VAL A 404 23.02 6.72 5.12
N VAL A 405 24.11 6.36 5.76
CA VAL A 405 25.47 6.65 5.29
C VAL A 405 26.06 5.39 4.67
N VAL A 406 26.56 5.51 3.45
CA VAL A 406 27.29 4.48 2.75
C VAL A 406 28.70 4.99 2.40
N THR A 407 29.68 4.10 2.43
CA THR A 407 31.07 4.42 2.04
C THR A 407 31.35 3.75 0.70
N ILE A 408 31.89 4.50 -0.26
CA ILE A 408 32.31 3.95 -1.54
C ILE A 408 33.67 3.32 -1.32
N PRO A 409 33.84 2.01 -1.55
CA PRO A 409 35.14 1.35 -1.38
C PRO A 409 36.27 1.96 -2.25
N ALA A 410 37.53 1.75 -1.83
CA ALA A 410 38.71 2.40 -2.41
C ALA A 410 39.19 1.72 -3.69
N ASP A 411 38.32 1.58 -4.68
CA ASP A 411 38.67 1.08 -6.03
C ASP A 411 37.88 1.83 -7.12
N LYS A 412 38.16 1.53 -8.37
CA LYS A 412 37.46 2.13 -9.53
C LYS A 412 36.26 1.31 -9.92
N THR A 413 35.28 1.22 -9.02
CA THR A 413 34.08 0.42 -9.18
C THR A 413 32.83 1.27 -8.86
N ALA A 414 31.78 1.09 -9.64
CA ALA A 414 30.47 1.68 -9.37
C ALA A 414 29.61 0.63 -8.61
N TYR A 415 29.38 0.87 -7.34
CA TYR A 415 28.67 -0.06 -6.46
C TYR A 415 27.17 0.12 -6.53
N GLU A 416 26.46 -0.97 -6.71
CA GLU A 416 25.00 -0.98 -6.76
C GLU A 416 24.38 -0.74 -5.39
N PHE A 417 23.50 0.25 -5.30
CA PHE A 417 22.50 0.39 -4.26
C PHE A 417 21.20 -0.15 -4.84
N LEU A 418 20.85 -1.39 -4.46
CA LEU A 418 19.74 -2.14 -5.01
C LEU A 418 18.48 -1.92 -4.17
N VAL A 419 17.41 -1.54 -4.85
CA VAL A 419 16.06 -1.35 -4.28
C VAL A 419 15.14 -2.42 -4.86
N THR A 420 14.73 -3.39 -4.04
CA THR A 420 13.91 -4.52 -4.48
C THR A 420 12.54 -4.45 -3.81
N SER A 421 11.46 -4.62 -4.59
CA SER A 421 10.11 -4.74 -4.02
C SER A 421 10.01 -5.90 -3.03
N GLU A 422 9.15 -5.79 -2.02
CA GLU A 422 8.99 -6.84 -1.01
C GLU A 422 8.57 -8.18 -1.64
N ASP A 423 7.70 -8.15 -2.65
CA ASP A 423 7.28 -9.35 -3.40
C ASP A 423 8.38 -9.93 -4.31
N ARG A 424 9.52 -9.23 -4.42
CA ARG A 424 10.72 -9.63 -5.19
C ARG A 424 10.48 -9.88 -6.67
N THR A 425 9.46 -9.24 -7.22
CA THR A 425 9.16 -9.36 -8.65
C THR A 425 10.13 -8.56 -9.51
N LYS A 426 10.56 -7.39 -9.02
CA LYS A 426 11.45 -6.46 -9.74
C LYS A 426 12.24 -5.58 -8.78
N SER A 427 13.24 -4.89 -9.32
CA SER A 427 14.09 -3.95 -8.59
C SER A 427 14.45 -2.73 -9.43
N ALA A 428 14.98 -1.71 -8.76
CA ALA A 428 15.63 -0.54 -9.34
C ALA A 428 17.02 -0.40 -8.77
N SER A 429 17.96 0.20 -9.54
CA SER A 429 19.36 0.28 -9.19
C SER A 429 19.91 1.71 -9.26
N LEU A 430 20.62 2.10 -8.21
CA LEU A 430 21.43 3.32 -8.18
C LEU A 430 22.90 2.93 -8.02
N TYR A 431 23.76 3.32 -8.97
CA TYR A 431 25.19 3.06 -8.89
C TYR A 431 25.92 4.25 -8.29
N LEU A 432 26.71 3.99 -7.25
CA LEU A 432 27.56 4.99 -6.59
C LEU A 432 29.01 4.76 -6.99
N GLY A 433 29.65 5.81 -7.54
CA GLY A 433 31.02 5.75 -8.03
C GLY A 433 31.11 5.69 -9.55
N ASP A 434 32.34 5.57 -10.03
CA ASP A 434 32.67 5.53 -11.46
C ASP A 434 33.53 4.29 -11.78
N GLY A 435 33.22 3.62 -12.89
CA GLY A 435 33.95 2.43 -13.32
C GLY A 435 33.07 1.21 -13.59
N ILE A 436 33.59 0.02 -13.31
CA ILE A 436 32.89 -1.26 -13.54
C ILE A 436 31.77 -1.43 -12.50
N LYS A 437 30.58 -1.79 -12.95
CA LYS A 437 29.43 -2.00 -12.07
C LYS A 437 29.59 -3.28 -11.25
N GLN A 438 29.59 -3.13 -9.93
CA GLN A 438 29.50 -4.24 -8.98
C GLN A 438 28.04 -4.44 -8.59
N LEU A 439 27.49 -5.60 -8.95
CA LEU A 439 26.08 -5.93 -8.76
C LEU A 439 25.87 -6.75 -7.49
N ILE A 440 24.70 -6.59 -6.89
CA ILE A 440 24.19 -7.46 -5.82
C ILE A 440 23.43 -8.65 -6.42
N ALA A 441 23.59 -9.82 -5.83
CA ALA A 441 22.79 -10.97 -6.18
C ALA A 441 21.32 -10.70 -5.87
N PRO A 442 20.37 -11.00 -6.79
CA PRO A 442 18.94 -10.84 -6.55
C PRO A 442 18.49 -11.61 -5.31
N LEU A 443 17.59 -11.01 -4.55
CA LEU A 443 17.01 -11.67 -3.40
C LEU A 443 16.23 -12.92 -3.83
N PRO A 444 16.31 -14.04 -3.07
CA PRO A 444 15.60 -15.27 -3.40
C PRO A 444 14.09 -15.11 -3.26
N LYS A 445 13.31 -15.96 -3.91
CA LYS A 445 11.85 -15.95 -3.82
C LYS A 445 11.37 -16.16 -2.39
N LEU A 446 10.25 -15.50 -2.04
CA LEU A 446 9.63 -15.64 -0.72
C LEU A 446 9.10 -17.07 -0.46
N LYS A 447 9.20 -17.53 0.79
CA LYS A 447 8.69 -18.81 1.25
C LYS A 447 7.26 -18.72 1.75
N TYR A 448 6.31 -18.46 0.85
CA TYR A 448 4.91 -18.24 1.21
C TYR A 448 4.27 -19.40 1.99
N PHE A 449 4.58 -20.65 1.66
CA PHE A 449 3.99 -21.80 2.35
C PHE A 449 4.51 -21.98 3.77
N GLU A 450 5.78 -21.69 4.02
CA GLU A 450 6.37 -21.65 5.35
C GLU A 450 5.73 -20.52 6.17
N GLY A 451 5.58 -19.33 5.57
CA GLY A 451 4.88 -18.21 6.19
C GLY A 451 3.44 -18.57 6.56
N MET A 452 2.68 -19.20 5.65
CA MET A 452 1.31 -19.66 5.94
C MET A 452 1.26 -20.67 7.09
N LYS A 453 2.22 -21.61 7.15
CA LYS A 453 2.31 -22.59 8.25
C LYS A 453 2.58 -21.91 9.58
N MET A 454 3.51 -20.97 9.61
CA MET A 454 3.83 -20.18 10.80
C MET A 454 2.62 -19.38 11.27
N MET A 455 1.94 -18.65 10.38
CA MET A 455 0.72 -17.88 10.69
C MET A 455 -0.37 -18.76 11.31
N ASN A 456 -0.58 -19.96 10.77
CA ASN A 456 -1.54 -20.90 11.36
C ASN A 456 -1.16 -21.30 12.78
N GLY A 457 0.15 -21.45 13.06
CA GLY A 457 0.67 -21.73 14.40
C GLY A 457 0.47 -20.54 15.34
N MET A 458 0.78 -19.33 14.88
CA MET A 458 0.62 -18.09 15.65
C MET A 458 -0.85 -17.82 16.00
N MET A 459 -1.77 -17.96 15.05
CA MET A 459 -3.20 -17.79 15.32
C MET A 459 -3.72 -18.77 16.37
N LYS A 460 -3.24 -20.02 16.34
CA LYS A 460 -3.58 -21.00 17.38
C LYS A 460 -3.02 -20.59 18.73
N MET A 461 -1.75 -20.21 18.77
CA MET A 461 -1.06 -19.82 20.01
C MET A 461 -1.65 -18.53 20.60
N ASN A 462 -2.02 -17.53 19.79
CA ASN A 462 -2.71 -16.35 20.27
C ASN A 462 -4.08 -16.68 20.90
N GLY A 463 -4.85 -17.59 20.29
CA GLY A 463 -6.08 -18.07 20.90
C GLY A 463 -5.82 -18.73 22.26
N ASP A 464 -4.83 -19.61 22.34
CA ASP A 464 -4.46 -20.30 23.59
C ASP A 464 -3.96 -19.31 24.67
N LEU A 465 -3.21 -18.25 24.28
CA LEU A 465 -2.73 -17.20 25.19
C LEU A 465 -3.85 -16.25 25.64
N ASP A 466 -4.77 -15.86 24.76
CA ASP A 466 -5.93 -15.06 25.11
C ASP A 466 -6.81 -15.79 26.13
N ASP A 467 -7.01 -17.10 25.96
CA ASP A 467 -7.72 -17.95 26.92
C ASP A 467 -7.02 -18.02 28.29
N MET A 468 -5.69 -17.88 28.32
CA MET A 468 -4.88 -17.80 29.54
C MET A 468 -4.72 -16.37 30.07
N GLY A 469 -5.27 -15.35 29.41
CA GLY A 469 -5.13 -13.93 29.78
C GLY A 469 -3.72 -13.35 29.55
N MET A 470 -2.90 -14.00 28.74
CA MET A 470 -1.54 -13.57 28.38
C MET A 470 -1.51 -12.93 27.00
N LYS A 471 -0.61 -11.97 26.80
CA LYS A 471 -0.40 -11.32 25.50
C LYS A 471 1.02 -11.57 25.02
N MET A 472 1.18 -11.84 23.72
CA MET A 472 2.52 -11.90 23.13
C MET A 472 3.14 -10.51 23.06
N SER A 473 4.42 -10.40 23.35
CA SER A 473 5.18 -9.16 23.22
C SER A 473 5.76 -9.01 21.81
N LEU A 474 5.99 -7.78 21.40
CA LEU A 474 6.53 -7.28 20.13
C LEU A 474 7.73 -8.02 19.53
N ASN A 475 8.56 -8.66 20.34
CA ASN A 475 9.86 -9.19 19.91
C ASN A 475 9.87 -10.71 19.75
N GLN A 476 8.75 -11.40 19.88
CA GLN A 476 8.75 -12.86 20.01
C GLN A 476 8.62 -13.63 18.70
N MET A 477 8.12 -13.02 17.63
CA MET A 477 8.03 -13.70 16.32
C MET A 477 8.26 -12.73 15.16
N ASP A 478 9.39 -12.89 14.51
CA ASP A 478 9.69 -12.17 13.27
C ASP A 478 9.30 -13.02 12.05
N MET A 479 8.22 -12.62 11.36
CA MET A 479 7.81 -13.25 10.11
C MET A 479 8.94 -13.24 9.06
N ASN A 480 9.83 -12.26 9.13
CA ASN A 480 10.98 -12.18 8.24
C ASN A 480 11.85 -13.43 8.31
N VAL A 481 12.05 -14.00 9.49
CA VAL A 481 12.88 -15.21 9.70
C VAL A 481 12.36 -16.41 8.91
N VAL A 482 11.05 -16.50 8.73
CA VAL A 482 10.41 -17.65 8.05
C VAL A 482 10.16 -17.38 6.57
N MET A 483 9.72 -16.16 6.23
CA MET A 483 9.39 -15.78 4.85
C MET A 483 10.61 -15.61 3.97
N TYR A 484 11.72 -15.16 4.53
CA TYR A 484 12.92 -14.78 3.78
C TYR A 484 14.00 -15.86 3.91
N PRO A 485 14.22 -16.65 2.86
CA PRO A 485 15.14 -17.81 2.91
C PRO A 485 16.58 -17.42 3.23
N GLU A 486 16.98 -16.20 2.96
CA GLU A 486 18.32 -15.70 3.24
C GLU A 486 18.61 -15.49 4.73
N ILE A 487 17.57 -15.37 5.56
CA ILE A 487 17.71 -15.28 7.02
C ILE A 487 17.83 -16.68 7.64
N THR A 488 17.26 -17.68 7.00
CA THR A 488 17.19 -19.06 7.49
C THR A 488 18.30 -19.95 6.94
N GLY A 489 19.55 -19.52 6.95
CA GLY A 489 20.69 -20.31 6.45
C GLY A 489 20.69 -21.80 6.89
N ASN A 490 21.55 -22.62 6.31
CA ASN A 490 21.62 -24.09 6.49
C ASN A 490 21.72 -24.61 7.95
N SER A 491 22.00 -23.73 8.91
CA SER A 491 22.12 -24.07 10.35
C SER A 491 20.79 -24.41 11.04
N GLN A 492 19.62 -24.07 10.45
CA GLN A 492 18.33 -24.44 11.06
C GLN A 492 17.92 -25.91 10.78
N LYS A 493 18.42 -26.55 9.73
CA LYS A 493 18.09 -27.97 9.46
C LYS A 493 18.55 -28.89 10.57
N SER A 494 19.67 -28.59 11.21
CA SER A 494 20.23 -29.44 12.28
C SER A 494 19.55 -29.24 13.64
N LYS A 495 18.90 -28.08 13.90
CA LYS A 495 18.24 -27.83 15.19
C LYS A 495 16.78 -28.30 15.24
N VAL A 496 16.07 -28.30 14.09
CA VAL A 496 14.68 -28.78 14.04
C VAL A 496 14.59 -30.30 14.15
N GLU A 497 15.61 -31.04 13.74
CA GLU A 497 15.66 -32.52 13.92
C GLU A 497 16.03 -32.92 15.35
N SER A 498 16.76 -32.10 16.10
CA SER A 498 17.14 -32.40 17.51
C SER A 498 16.07 -32.02 18.55
N GLN A 499 15.05 -31.23 18.19
CA GLN A 499 13.99 -30.82 19.15
C GLN A 499 12.79 -31.78 19.19
N LYS A 500 12.82 -32.91 18.54
CA LYS A 500 11.75 -33.90 18.61
C LYS A 500 11.64 -34.70 19.91
N ASN A 501 12.56 -34.52 20.85
CA ASN A 501 12.63 -35.38 22.03
C ASN A 501 12.61 -34.69 23.40
N ASP A 502 12.41 -33.36 23.52
CA ASP A 502 12.33 -32.74 24.85
C ASP A 502 11.14 -31.79 24.95
N GLU A 503 10.04 -32.27 25.57
CA GLU A 503 8.82 -31.49 25.87
C GLU A 503 8.94 -30.53 27.07
N HIS A 504 10.09 -30.37 27.68
CA HIS A 504 10.31 -29.46 28.81
C HIS A 504 11.63 -28.71 28.67
N ALA A 505 11.69 -27.67 27.84
CA ALA A 505 12.83 -26.76 27.88
C ALA A 505 12.37 -25.29 27.83
N ASN A 506 12.82 -24.56 28.81
CA ASN A 506 12.65 -23.15 29.11
C ASN A 506 12.57 -22.24 27.87
N HIS A 507 11.61 -21.31 27.95
CA HIS A 507 11.49 -20.15 27.06
C HIS A 507 12.77 -19.31 27.08
N ASN A 508 13.70 -19.61 26.18
CA ASN A 508 14.79 -18.70 25.88
C ASN A 508 14.38 -17.79 24.72
N GLN A 509 14.47 -16.50 24.96
CA GLN A 509 14.40 -15.40 24.03
C GLN A 509 15.10 -15.77 22.70
N TYR A 510 14.33 -15.87 21.62
CA TYR A 510 14.91 -15.97 20.29
C TYR A 510 15.52 -14.62 19.91
N ASP A 511 16.83 -14.50 20.08
CA ASP A 511 17.58 -13.43 19.43
C ASP A 511 17.71 -13.79 17.95
N SER A 512 16.81 -13.25 17.11
CA SER A 512 16.77 -13.53 15.68
C SER A 512 18.07 -13.10 14.96
N ASN A 513 18.82 -12.19 15.55
CA ASN A 513 20.11 -11.73 15.01
C ASN A 513 21.27 -12.68 15.29
N ALA A 514 21.15 -13.59 16.28
CA ALA A 514 22.22 -14.53 16.63
C ALA A 514 22.36 -15.74 15.68
N LEU A 515 21.43 -15.90 14.72
CA LEU A 515 21.36 -17.07 13.84
C LEU A 515 21.66 -16.78 12.36
N SER A 516 21.87 -15.53 11.98
CA SER A 516 22.12 -15.08 10.62
C SER A 516 23.42 -14.27 10.52
N GLU A 517 24.24 -14.55 9.53
CA GLU A 517 25.39 -13.70 9.20
C GLU A 517 24.93 -12.33 8.65
N ILE A 518 23.65 -12.21 8.23
CA ILE A 518 23.07 -11.00 7.62
C ILE A 518 22.27 -10.22 8.66
N THR A 519 22.71 -9.01 8.98
CA THR A 519 22.02 -8.09 9.89
C THR A 519 20.95 -7.29 9.11
N THR A 520 19.69 -7.52 9.47
CA THR A 520 18.54 -6.76 8.95
C THR A 520 18.07 -5.75 9.99
N LEU A 521 17.85 -4.49 9.59
CA LEU A 521 17.31 -3.46 10.48
C LEU A 521 15.92 -3.88 11.00
N ASN A 522 15.73 -3.72 12.32
CA ASN A 522 14.41 -3.76 12.95
C ASN A 522 14.26 -2.61 13.96
N TYR A 523 13.03 -2.31 14.37
CA TYR A 523 12.78 -1.19 15.28
C TYR A 523 13.45 -1.33 16.66
N ALA A 524 13.68 -2.55 17.16
CA ALA A 524 14.37 -2.77 18.44
C ALA A 524 15.83 -2.29 18.43
N MET A 525 16.44 -2.15 17.24
CA MET A 525 17.80 -1.64 17.07
C MET A 525 17.86 -0.11 17.12
N LEU A 526 16.76 0.58 16.85
CA LEU A 526 16.70 2.04 16.80
C LEU A 526 16.69 2.62 18.22
N LYS A 527 17.51 3.64 18.44
CA LYS A 527 17.61 4.36 19.70
C LYS A 527 17.79 5.86 19.44
N SER A 528 17.03 6.68 20.13
CA SER A 528 17.20 8.13 20.07
C SER A 528 18.52 8.54 20.75
N PRO A 529 19.31 9.44 20.18
CA PRO A 529 20.52 9.97 20.85
C PRO A 529 20.18 10.87 22.06
N THR A 530 18.95 11.32 22.17
CA THR A 530 18.45 12.20 23.23
C THR A 530 17.25 11.57 23.92
N LYS A 531 17.00 11.98 25.17
CA LYS A 531 15.81 11.52 25.90
C LYS A 531 14.53 12.01 25.23
N THR A 532 13.57 11.09 25.07
CA THR A 532 12.27 11.33 24.42
C THR A 532 11.09 11.16 25.37
N THR A 533 11.37 11.16 26.68
CA THR A 533 10.35 10.95 27.74
C THR A 533 9.25 12.00 27.65
N LEU A 534 8.01 11.56 27.82
CA LEU A 534 6.85 12.44 27.92
C LEU A 534 6.72 13.04 29.34
N PRO A 535 5.97 14.15 29.52
CA PRO A 535 5.70 14.71 30.84
C PRO A 535 5.09 13.67 31.78
N LYS A 536 5.75 13.42 32.93
CA LYS A 536 5.34 12.35 33.86
C LYS A 536 4.02 12.63 34.59
N ASP A 537 3.75 13.92 34.82
CA ASP A 537 2.55 14.36 35.56
C ASP A 537 1.34 14.59 34.66
N ALA A 538 1.48 14.39 33.34
CA ALA A 538 0.39 14.53 32.40
C ALA A 538 -0.60 13.35 32.51
N PRO A 539 -1.92 13.61 32.43
CA PRO A 539 -2.91 12.55 32.36
C PRO A 539 -2.62 11.60 31.18
N VAL A 540 -2.83 10.30 31.40
CA VAL A 540 -2.61 9.30 30.34
C VAL A 540 -3.94 8.83 29.81
N LYS A 541 -4.08 8.89 28.48
CA LYS A 541 -5.19 8.30 27.73
C LYS A 541 -4.69 7.10 26.95
N GLU A 542 -5.11 5.91 27.32
CA GLU A 542 -4.80 4.69 26.56
C GLU A 542 -5.91 4.38 25.56
N LEU A 543 -5.51 4.11 24.33
CA LEU A 543 -6.36 3.67 23.22
C LEU A 543 -5.85 2.33 22.72
N ARG A 544 -6.76 1.47 22.27
CA ARG A 544 -6.42 0.17 21.70
C ARG A 544 -7.14 0.02 20.38
N PHE A 545 -6.43 -0.39 19.34
CA PHE A 545 -7.01 -0.66 18.03
C PHE A 545 -6.55 -2.02 17.51
N GLU A 546 -7.51 -2.75 16.98
CA GLU A 546 -7.25 -3.90 16.14
C GLU A 546 -7.23 -3.44 14.67
N LEU A 547 -6.11 -3.63 13.99
CA LEU A 547 -6.00 -3.45 12.55
C LEU A 547 -6.65 -4.67 11.89
N SER A 548 -7.70 -4.47 11.13
CA SER A 548 -8.51 -5.55 10.59
C SER A 548 -8.85 -5.32 9.13
N GLY A 549 -9.06 -6.40 8.39
CA GLY A 549 -9.35 -6.32 6.97
C GLY A 549 -10.13 -7.52 6.44
N ASN A 550 -10.78 -7.31 5.32
CA ASN A 550 -11.46 -8.35 4.55
C ASN A 550 -11.00 -8.28 3.09
N MET A 551 -10.01 -9.09 2.73
CA MET A 551 -9.42 -9.14 1.40
C MET A 551 -10.44 -9.47 0.29
N ASN A 552 -11.45 -10.30 0.58
CA ASN A 552 -12.48 -10.67 -0.40
C ASN A 552 -13.42 -9.51 -0.77
N ARG A 553 -13.42 -8.43 0.01
CA ARG A 553 -14.23 -7.25 -0.22
C ARG A 553 -13.40 -5.99 -0.26
N TYR A 554 -12.12 -6.15 0.04
CA TYR A 554 -11.15 -5.08 0.16
C TYR A 554 -11.63 -3.95 1.07
N VAL A 555 -12.07 -4.30 2.26
CA VAL A 555 -12.50 -3.38 3.32
C VAL A 555 -11.46 -3.43 4.43
N TRP A 556 -10.80 -2.31 4.68
CA TRP A 556 -9.77 -2.17 5.68
C TRP A 556 -10.23 -1.25 6.81
N SER A 557 -9.94 -1.61 8.05
CA SER A 557 -10.59 -0.96 9.19
C SER A 557 -9.75 -1.01 10.46
N LEU A 558 -10.07 -0.14 11.41
CA LEU A 558 -9.63 -0.22 12.80
C LEU A 558 -10.84 -0.63 13.64
N ASP A 559 -10.71 -1.62 14.50
CA ASP A 559 -11.81 -2.19 15.32
C ASP A 559 -13.04 -2.55 14.47
N ASN A 560 -12.81 -3.06 13.26
CA ASN A 560 -13.86 -3.42 12.31
C ASN A 560 -14.81 -2.27 11.90
N LYS A 561 -14.38 -1.02 12.06
CA LYS A 561 -15.05 0.17 11.55
C LYS A 561 -14.17 0.87 10.53
N VAL A 562 -14.72 1.19 9.40
CA VAL A 562 -14.06 2.11 8.43
C VAL A 562 -14.17 3.55 8.93
N VAL A 563 -13.38 4.45 8.36
CA VAL A 563 -13.30 5.83 8.84
C VAL A 563 -14.65 6.56 8.80
N SER A 564 -15.51 6.28 7.81
CA SER A 564 -16.85 6.89 7.72
C SER A 564 -17.84 6.41 8.77
N GLU A 565 -17.55 5.28 9.44
CA GLU A 565 -18.40 4.68 10.49
C GLU A 565 -17.92 5.01 11.90
N ALA A 566 -16.75 5.66 12.02
CA ALA A 566 -16.14 5.93 13.30
C ALA A 566 -16.33 7.40 13.71
N ASP A 567 -16.58 7.60 15.00
CA ASP A 567 -16.53 8.93 15.58
C ASP A 567 -15.09 9.42 15.68
N LYS A 568 -14.91 10.74 15.76
CA LYS A 568 -13.61 11.37 16.04
C LYS A 568 -13.14 10.95 17.43
N ILE A 569 -11.85 10.68 17.56
CA ILE A 569 -11.21 10.40 18.84
C ILE A 569 -10.87 11.74 19.50
N LEU A 570 -11.58 12.04 20.58
CA LEU A 570 -11.36 13.28 21.31
C LEU A 570 -10.14 13.14 22.22
N ILE A 571 -9.19 14.07 22.13
CA ILE A 571 -8.00 14.15 22.97
C ILE A 571 -7.90 15.56 23.59
N LYS A 572 -7.24 15.64 24.77
CA LYS A 572 -7.08 16.92 25.48
C LYS A 572 -5.66 17.42 25.31
N LYS A 573 -5.53 18.73 25.16
CA LYS A 573 -4.21 19.35 25.16
C LYS A 573 -3.49 19.11 26.48
N GLY A 574 -2.25 18.58 26.41
CA GLY A 574 -1.41 18.30 27.54
C GLY A 574 -1.50 16.87 28.09
N GLU A 575 -2.42 16.02 27.56
CA GLU A 575 -2.46 14.61 27.93
C GLU A 575 -1.43 13.77 27.13
N ASN A 576 -0.94 12.72 27.74
CA ASN A 576 -0.15 11.69 27.07
C ASN A 576 -1.09 10.65 26.48
N VAL A 577 -1.06 10.48 25.18
CA VAL A 577 -1.86 9.48 24.47
C VAL A 577 -0.99 8.28 24.17
N ARG A 578 -1.38 7.12 24.70
CA ARG A 578 -0.76 5.82 24.42
C ARG A 578 -1.68 5.02 23.52
N ILE A 579 -1.16 4.51 22.42
CA ILE A 579 -1.91 3.72 21.45
C ILE A 579 -1.29 2.33 21.36
N VAL A 580 -2.07 1.32 21.65
CA VAL A 580 -1.73 -0.09 21.46
C VAL A 580 -2.38 -0.56 20.16
N LEU A 581 -1.57 -1.01 19.21
CA LEU A 581 -1.99 -1.43 17.88
C LEU A 581 -1.72 -2.93 17.74
N PHE A 582 -2.77 -3.71 17.56
CA PHE A 582 -2.67 -5.13 17.24
C PHE A 582 -3.06 -5.34 15.77
N ASN A 583 -2.19 -5.96 14.98
CA ASN A 583 -2.50 -6.29 13.60
C ASN A 583 -3.16 -7.67 13.50
N GLY A 584 -4.49 -7.71 13.48
CA GLY A 584 -5.29 -8.92 13.29
C GLY A 584 -5.49 -9.31 11.82
N SER A 585 -4.81 -8.66 10.88
CA SER A 585 -4.88 -8.95 9.45
C SER A 585 -3.66 -9.75 8.96
N MET A 586 -3.68 -10.13 7.67
CA MET A 586 -2.60 -10.88 7.01
C MET A 586 -1.62 -9.98 6.25
N MET A 587 -1.82 -8.66 6.29
CA MET A 587 -1.01 -7.65 5.61
C MET A 587 -0.29 -6.78 6.64
N ARG A 588 0.84 -6.21 6.25
CA ARG A 588 1.53 -5.15 7.02
C ARG A 588 0.77 -3.84 6.89
N HIS A 589 0.83 -3.02 7.93
CA HIS A 589 0.17 -1.73 7.95
C HIS A 589 1.10 -0.63 8.48
N PRO A 590 1.60 0.26 7.61
CA PRO A 590 2.34 1.45 8.03
C PRO A 590 1.33 2.51 8.50
N MET A 591 1.23 2.66 9.82
CA MET A 591 0.27 3.58 10.46
C MET A 591 0.91 4.94 10.67
N HIS A 592 0.30 5.98 10.09
CA HIS A 592 0.75 7.36 10.14
C HIS A 592 -0.16 8.23 10.99
N LEU A 593 0.44 9.12 11.80
CA LEU A 593 -0.27 10.16 12.54
C LEU A 593 0.18 11.55 12.06
N HIS A 594 -0.74 12.30 11.47
CA HIS A 594 -0.50 13.67 11.01
C HIS A 594 -0.15 14.60 12.17
N GLY A 595 0.77 15.53 11.94
CA GLY A 595 1.14 16.62 12.84
C GLY A 595 1.82 16.23 14.15
N HIS A 596 2.12 14.94 14.36
CA HIS A 596 2.74 14.43 15.58
C HIS A 596 3.87 13.47 15.26
N ASP A 597 4.93 13.51 16.11
CA ASP A 597 5.78 12.35 16.29
C ASP A 597 5.30 11.58 17.52
N PHE A 598 5.50 10.29 17.47
CA PHE A 598 5.29 9.39 18.60
C PHE A 598 6.55 8.62 18.94
N ARG A 599 6.69 8.28 20.19
CA ARG A 599 7.69 7.35 20.70
C ARG A 599 7.25 5.93 20.36
N VAL A 600 8.14 5.14 19.79
CA VAL A 600 7.92 3.70 19.62
C VAL A 600 8.48 2.98 20.85
N LEU A 601 7.63 2.29 21.60
CA LEU A 601 8.04 1.62 22.85
C LEU A 601 8.74 0.29 22.53
N ASN A 602 9.99 0.38 22.08
CA ASN A 602 10.81 -0.74 21.59
C ASN A 602 11.81 -1.29 22.63
N GLY A 603 11.59 -1.01 23.93
CA GLY A 603 12.49 -1.44 25.01
C GLY A 603 13.69 -0.52 25.28
N LYS A 604 13.82 0.61 24.56
CA LYS A 604 14.88 1.62 24.82
C LYS A 604 14.49 2.66 25.87
N GLU A 605 13.37 2.47 26.57
CA GLU A 605 12.88 3.30 27.67
C GLU A 605 12.93 4.80 27.41
N GLU A 606 13.77 5.57 28.14
CA GLU A 606 13.90 7.02 27.99
C GLU A 606 14.42 7.46 26.61
N TYR A 607 15.05 6.56 25.86
CA TYR A 607 15.65 6.79 24.55
C TYR A 607 14.87 6.10 23.42
N ALA A 608 13.59 5.84 23.62
CA ALA A 608 12.73 5.28 22.58
C ALA A 608 12.77 6.16 21.32
N PRO A 609 12.90 5.59 20.12
CA PRO A 609 12.97 6.37 18.88
C PRO A 609 11.65 7.12 18.63
N LEU A 610 11.76 8.32 18.09
CA LEU A 610 10.63 9.09 17.58
C LEU A 610 10.41 8.74 16.13
N LYS A 611 9.14 8.50 15.78
CA LYS A 611 8.70 8.22 14.41
C LYS A 611 7.36 8.90 14.14
N ASN A 612 6.98 9.04 12.89
CA ASN A 612 5.63 9.44 12.47
C ASN A 612 4.91 8.36 11.67
N ILE A 613 5.62 7.30 11.31
CA ILE A 613 5.10 6.05 10.76
C ILE A 613 5.52 4.89 11.67
N ILE A 614 4.61 3.96 11.92
CA ILE A 614 4.93 2.66 12.49
C ILE A 614 4.38 1.55 11.59
N ASP A 615 5.26 0.69 11.14
CA ASP A 615 4.89 -0.48 10.36
C ASP A 615 4.63 -1.67 11.28
N ILE A 616 3.43 -2.24 11.22
CA ILE A 616 3.00 -3.31 12.11
C ILE A 616 2.81 -4.58 11.29
N MET A 617 3.59 -5.59 11.63
CA MET A 617 3.53 -6.88 10.94
C MET A 617 2.27 -7.67 11.30
N PRO A 618 1.84 -8.62 10.46
CA PRO A 618 0.74 -9.51 10.79
C PRO A 618 0.92 -10.18 12.16
N MET A 619 -0.13 -10.16 12.98
CA MET A 619 -0.19 -10.72 14.34
C MET A 619 0.72 -10.04 15.38
N GLU A 620 1.34 -8.93 15.05
CA GLU A 620 2.18 -8.13 15.92
C GLU A 620 1.35 -7.12 16.74
N THR A 621 1.85 -6.80 17.93
CA THR A 621 1.29 -5.75 18.80
C THR A 621 2.35 -4.72 19.09
N ASP A 622 2.16 -3.51 18.63
CA ASP A 622 3.03 -2.38 18.89
C ASP A 622 2.37 -1.32 19.75
N THR A 623 3.19 -0.62 20.50
CA THR A 623 2.73 0.48 21.35
C THR A 623 3.51 1.74 21.04
N ILE A 624 2.74 2.79 20.77
CA ILE A 624 3.27 4.14 20.56
C ILE A 624 2.68 5.10 21.59
N GLU A 625 3.40 6.19 21.86
CA GLU A 625 2.88 7.23 22.74
C GLU A 625 3.37 8.62 22.32
N PHE A 626 2.52 9.62 22.51
CA PHE A 626 2.84 11.01 22.25
C PHE A 626 2.15 11.94 23.25
N ASN A 627 2.68 13.14 23.43
CA ASN A 627 2.01 14.19 24.18
C ASN A 627 1.13 15.02 23.25
N ALA A 628 -0.13 15.17 23.60
CA ALA A 628 -1.11 15.93 22.82
C ALA A 628 -0.97 17.44 23.10
N ASN A 629 -0.21 18.17 22.29
CA ASN A 629 0.14 19.55 22.53
C ASN A 629 -0.18 20.53 21.43
N VAL A 630 -0.69 20.04 20.29
CA VAL A 630 -1.14 20.84 19.16
C VAL A 630 -2.65 21.10 19.22
N LYS A 631 -3.24 21.63 18.15
CA LYS A 631 -4.68 21.87 17.98
C LYS A 631 -5.10 21.38 16.62
N GLY A 632 -6.37 21.11 16.43
CA GLY A 632 -6.93 20.76 15.13
C GLY A 632 -7.40 19.31 15.05
N ASP A 633 -7.86 18.95 13.88
CA ASP A 633 -8.25 17.60 13.51
C ASP A 633 -7.08 16.98 12.73
N TRP A 634 -6.65 15.79 13.15
CA TRP A 634 -5.49 15.14 12.59
C TRP A 634 -5.85 13.73 12.13
N PHE A 635 -5.40 13.37 10.93
CA PHE A 635 -5.68 12.05 10.39
C PHE A 635 -4.68 11.02 10.95
N PHE A 636 -5.19 9.85 11.29
CA PHE A 636 -4.42 8.66 11.68
C PHE A 636 -4.86 7.52 10.77
N HIS A 637 -3.99 7.03 9.90
CA HIS A 637 -4.38 6.08 8.86
C HIS A 637 -3.24 5.16 8.45
N CYS A 638 -3.60 4.03 7.83
CA CYS A 638 -2.66 3.20 7.11
C CYS A 638 -2.18 3.95 5.86
N HIS A 639 -0.88 4.00 5.64
CA HIS A 639 -0.32 4.74 4.51
C HIS A 639 -0.25 3.92 3.20
N ILE A 640 -0.62 2.64 3.19
CA ILE A 640 -0.95 1.96 1.93
C ILE A 640 -2.17 2.67 1.35
N LEU A 641 -1.98 3.36 0.21
CA LEU A 641 -2.98 4.24 -0.41
C LEU A 641 -4.33 3.54 -0.59
N TYR A 642 -4.33 2.32 -1.11
CA TYR A 642 -5.55 1.56 -1.34
C TYR A 642 -6.22 1.10 -0.04
N HIS A 643 -5.48 0.84 1.04
CA HIS A 643 -6.04 0.55 2.37
C HIS A 643 -6.70 1.78 2.98
N MET A 644 -6.04 2.95 2.86
CA MET A 644 -6.60 4.22 3.29
C MET A 644 -7.92 4.52 2.56
N MET A 645 -7.93 4.40 1.22
CA MET A 645 -9.11 4.61 0.39
C MET A 645 -10.24 3.63 0.71
N ALA A 646 -9.91 2.41 1.12
CA ALA A 646 -10.85 1.38 1.56
C ALA A 646 -11.30 1.53 3.03
N GLY A 647 -10.88 2.59 3.72
CA GLY A 647 -11.42 3.02 5.01
C GLY A 647 -10.53 2.85 6.24
N MET A 648 -9.24 2.49 6.10
CA MET A 648 -8.33 2.27 7.22
C MET A 648 -7.79 3.56 7.82
N GLY A 649 -8.60 4.21 8.63
CA GLY A 649 -8.22 5.47 9.29
C GLY A 649 -9.12 5.88 10.44
N ARG A 650 -8.67 6.91 11.18
CA ARG A 650 -9.36 7.60 12.27
C ARG A 650 -9.02 9.08 12.24
N VAL A 651 -9.83 9.89 12.87
CA VAL A 651 -9.55 11.32 13.07
C VAL A 651 -9.38 11.59 14.56
N PHE A 652 -8.20 12.05 14.95
CA PHE A 652 -7.97 12.63 16.28
C PHE A 652 -8.41 14.08 16.27
N SER A 653 -9.17 14.49 17.27
CA SER A 653 -9.73 15.84 17.40
C SER A 653 -9.45 16.39 18.79
N TYR A 654 -8.87 17.57 18.87
CA TYR A 654 -8.65 18.22 20.15
C TYR A 654 -9.95 18.79 20.71
N GLU A 655 -10.21 18.53 22.00
CA GLU A 655 -11.40 19.06 22.68
C GLU A 655 -11.37 20.59 22.77
N ASN A 656 -12.55 21.22 22.73
CA ASN A 656 -12.74 22.66 22.94
C ASN A 656 -11.95 23.55 21.96
N GLN A 657 -11.73 23.06 20.73
CA GLN A 657 -11.05 23.84 19.70
C GLN A 657 -12.04 24.75 18.93
N GLU A 658 -11.53 25.88 18.47
CA GLU A 658 -12.27 26.74 17.55
C GLU A 658 -12.49 26.05 16.20
N PRO A 659 -13.65 26.26 15.55
CA PRO A 659 -13.90 25.75 14.22
C PRO A 659 -12.82 26.22 13.23
N ASN A 660 -12.35 25.29 12.37
CA ASN A 660 -11.38 25.65 11.34
C ASN A 660 -12.02 26.58 10.28
N PRO A 661 -11.53 27.82 10.14
CA PRO A 661 -12.12 28.80 9.21
C PRO A 661 -11.99 28.38 7.74
N LEU A 662 -11.05 27.49 7.41
CA LEU A 662 -10.88 26.95 6.05
C LEU A 662 -11.91 25.86 5.72
N ILE A 663 -12.74 25.44 6.69
CA ILE A 663 -13.80 24.45 6.51
C ILE A 663 -15.17 25.10 6.80
N PRO A 664 -15.74 25.85 5.87
CA PRO A 664 -16.95 26.63 6.12
C PRO A 664 -18.19 25.76 6.42
N ASN A 665 -18.21 24.50 5.99
CA ASN A 665 -19.29 23.56 6.29
C ASN A 665 -18.70 22.20 6.75
N PRO A 666 -18.41 22.04 8.05
CA PRO A 666 -17.79 20.84 8.59
C PRO A 666 -18.57 19.54 8.32
N LYS A 667 -19.91 19.58 8.35
CA LYS A 667 -20.75 18.41 8.06
C LYS A 667 -20.64 17.95 6.60
N LEU A 668 -20.62 18.89 5.66
CA LEU A 668 -20.45 18.57 4.25
C LEU A 668 -19.01 18.11 3.96
N ALA A 669 -18.03 18.76 4.55
CA ALA A 669 -16.63 18.39 4.44
C ALA A 669 -16.39 16.96 4.96
N GLN A 670 -16.91 16.62 6.13
CA GLN A 670 -16.82 15.27 6.68
C GLN A 670 -17.43 14.21 5.77
N ARG A 671 -18.57 14.51 5.12
CA ARG A 671 -19.17 13.59 4.14
C ARG A 671 -18.30 13.37 2.91
N LYS A 672 -17.56 14.41 2.49
CA LYS A 672 -16.65 14.33 1.34
C LYS A 672 -15.34 13.62 1.69
N LEU A 673 -14.78 13.90 2.86
CA LEU A 673 -13.56 13.25 3.34
C LEU A 673 -13.67 11.72 3.34
N PHE A 674 -14.86 11.22 3.68
CA PHE A 674 -15.13 9.78 3.79
C PHE A 674 -16.00 9.25 2.63
N ALA A 675 -15.90 9.87 1.46
CA ALA A 675 -16.70 9.44 0.31
C ALA A 675 -16.17 8.12 -0.27
N ASP A 676 -14.85 7.93 -0.26
CA ASP A 676 -14.18 6.84 -0.94
C ASP A 676 -14.48 5.47 -0.33
N ASP A 677 -14.48 5.35 1.00
CA ASP A 677 -14.81 4.10 1.70
C ASP A 677 -16.28 3.68 1.56
N ARG A 678 -17.12 4.55 1.00
CA ARG A 678 -18.55 4.30 0.70
C ARG A 678 -18.84 4.23 -0.79
N ALA A 679 -17.83 4.36 -1.63
CA ALA A 679 -17.99 4.29 -3.07
C ALA A 679 -18.55 2.91 -3.49
N PHE A 680 -19.42 2.90 -4.48
CA PHE A 680 -19.92 1.66 -5.04
C PHE A 680 -19.01 1.17 -6.16
N HIS A 681 -18.62 -0.10 -6.06
CA HIS A 681 -17.82 -0.80 -7.06
C HIS A 681 -18.70 -1.79 -7.81
N VAL A 682 -18.48 -1.89 -9.11
CA VAL A 682 -19.25 -2.74 -10.02
C VAL A 682 -18.39 -3.92 -10.44
N MET A 683 -18.95 -5.13 -10.32
CA MET A 683 -18.41 -6.37 -10.87
C MET A 683 -19.44 -6.99 -11.79
N ALA A 684 -19.03 -7.49 -12.94
CA ALA A 684 -19.85 -8.26 -13.86
C ALA A 684 -19.07 -9.46 -14.34
N GLU A 685 -19.74 -10.60 -14.37
CA GLU A 685 -19.24 -11.85 -14.90
C GLU A 685 -20.30 -12.45 -15.83
N ASN A 686 -19.88 -13.04 -16.95
CA ASN A 686 -20.80 -13.61 -17.88
C ASN A 686 -20.16 -14.75 -18.68
N ASP A 687 -20.76 -15.93 -18.56
CA ASP A 687 -20.36 -17.15 -19.24
C ASP A 687 -21.27 -17.47 -20.40
N PHE A 688 -20.70 -17.73 -21.57
CA PHE A 688 -21.44 -18.11 -22.76
C PHE A 688 -21.24 -19.60 -23.06
N ALA A 689 -22.35 -20.31 -23.14
CA ALA A 689 -22.37 -21.71 -23.55
C ALA A 689 -23.19 -21.86 -24.85
N THR A 690 -23.13 -23.03 -25.48
CA THR A 690 -23.87 -23.33 -26.73
C THR A 690 -25.39 -23.39 -26.54
N ASN A 691 -25.87 -23.65 -25.32
CA ASN A 691 -27.27 -23.81 -24.97
C ASN A 691 -27.84 -22.70 -24.09
N GLY A 692 -27.00 -21.79 -23.61
CA GLY A 692 -27.43 -20.73 -22.69
C GLY A 692 -26.32 -19.76 -22.36
N ASN A 693 -26.65 -18.83 -21.47
CA ASN A 693 -25.78 -17.81 -20.94
C ASN A 693 -26.06 -17.64 -19.44
N ASP A 694 -25.01 -17.75 -18.65
CA ASP A 694 -25.06 -17.50 -17.22
C ASP A 694 -24.24 -16.26 -16.88
N GLY A 695 -24.69 -15.48 -15.92
CA GLY A 695 -23.92 -14.33 -15.53
C GLY A 695 -24.39 -13.69 -14.25
N MET A 696 -23.60 -12.74 -13.75
CA MET A 696 -23.95 -11.90 -12.64
C MET A 696 -23.50 -10.47 -12.80
N LEU A 697 -24.25 -9.56 -12.22
CA LEU A 697 -23.90 -8.17 -12.01
C LEU A 697 -23.99 -7.86 -10.53
N MET A 698 -22.93 -7.35 -9.93
CA MET A 698 -22.91 -6.96 -8.54
C MET A 698 -22.45 -5.52 -8.40
N ILE A 699 -23.18 -4.76 -7.61
CA ILE A 699 -22.86 -3.38 -7.22
C ILE A 699 -22.75 -3.37 -5.70
N GLN A 700 -21.56 -3.12 -5.17
CA GLN A 700 -21.34 -3.21 -3.73
C GLN A 700 -20.45 -2.09 -3.20
N ASN A 701 -20.64 -1.75 -1.94
CA ASN A 701 -19.75 -0.91 -1.16
C ASN A 701 -19.41 -1.59 0.17
N THR A 702 -18.82 -0.86 1.11
CA THR A 702 -18.44 -1.38 2.44
C THR A 702 -19.56 -2.15 3.14
N ARG A 703 -20.82 -1.71 3.01
CA ARG A 703 -21.96 -2.33 3.74
C ARG A 703 -23.05 -2.87 2.86
N TRP A 704 -23.25 -2.35 1.69
CA TRP A 704 -24.37 -2.72 0.83
C TRP A 704 -23.94 -3.54 -0.36
N SER A 705 -24.77 -4.49 -0.76
CA SER A 705 -24.62 -5.27 -1.98
C SER A 705 -25.94 -5.34 -2.72
N ILE A 706 -25.93 -5.00 -3.99
CA ILE A 706 -27.03 -5.18 -4.93
C ILE A 706 -26.52 -6.15 -5.97
N GLY A 707 -27.16 -7.30 -6.12
CA GLY A 707 -26.76 -8.34 -7.05
C GLY A 707 -27.89 -8.78 -7.95
N THR A 708 -27.58 -9.09 -9.19
CA THR A 708 -28.48 -9.79 -10.13
C THR A 708 -27.69 -10.93 -10.75
N GLU A 709 -28.20 -12.14 -10.59
CA GLU A 709 -27.69 -13.33 -11.27
C GLU A 709 -28.73 -13.76 -12.31
N TRP A 710 -28.27 -14.26 -13.44
CA TRP A 710 -29.18 -14.77 -14.49
C TRP A 710 -28.63 -16.05 -15.10
N ARG A 711 -29.56 -16.89 -15.55
CA ARG A 711 -29.35 -18.04 -16.39
C ARG A 711 -30.35 -17.97 -17.54
N LEU A 712 -29.87 -17.81 -18.74
CA LEU A 712 -30.67 -17.58 -19.95
C LEU A 712 -30.47 -18.75 -20.92
N GLY A 713 -31.42 -19.66 -20.98
CA GLY A 713 -31.43 -20.71 -21.98
C GLY A 713 -31.84 -20.17 -23.36
N TYR A 714 -31.18 -20.63 -24.42
CA TYR A 714 -31.47 -20.15 -25.80
C TYR A 714 -32.73 -20.77 -26.41
N SER A 715 -33.37 -21.70 -25.69
CA SER A 715 -34.65 -22.27 -26.11
C SER A 715 -35.69 -22.14 -25.00
N LYS A 716 -36.98 -22.26 -25.38
CA LYS A 716 -38.09 -22.22 -24.44
C LYS A 716 -38.09 -23.38 -23.43
N HIS A 717 -37.46 -24.51 -23.81
CA HIS A 717 -37.32 -25.69 -22.92
C HIS A 717 -36.19 -25.48 -21.90
N HIS A 718 -35.14 -24.78 -22.23
CA HIS A 718 -34.11 -24.42 -21.27
C HIS A 718 -34.58 -23.33 -20.30
N GLY A 719 -35.49 -22.44 -20.79
CA GLY A 719 -36.05 -21.38 -19.96
C GLY A 719 -35.06 -20.28 -19.58
N TYR A 720 -35.43 -19.48 -18.64
CA TYR A 720 -34.56 -18.48 -18.04
C TYR A 720 -34.87 -18.26 -16.56
N GLU A 721 -33.87 -17.83 -15.83
CA GLU A 721 -33.95 -17.51 -14.42
C GLU A 721 -33.20 -16.21 -14.15
N THR A 722 -33.77 -15.36 -13.31
CA THR A 722 -33.10 -14.17 -12.80
C THR A 722 -33.31 -14.07 -11.31
N GLU A 723 -32.26 -13.86 -10.54
CA GLU A 723 -32.31 -13.59 -9.10
C GLU A 723 -31.73 -12.20 -8.86
N THR A 724 -32.52 -11.31 -8.27
CA THR A 724 -32.06 -9.97 -7.91
C THR A 724 -32.24 -9.77 -6.42
N HIS A 725 -31.19 -9.30 -5.74
CA HIS A 725 -31.23 -9.10 -4.30
C HIS A 725 -30.52 -7.82 -3.86
N ILE A 726 -30.99 -7.26 -2.74
CA ILE A 726 -30.37 -6.14 -2.04
C ILE A 726 -30.11 -6.59 -0.61
N GLY A 727 -28.86 -6.60 -0.22
CA GLY A 727 -28.41 -7.04 1.09
C GLY A 727 -27.51 -6.01 1.78
N ARG A 728 -27.38 -6.18 3.10
CA ARG A 728 -26.49 -5.39 3.92
C ARG A 728 -25.61 -6.29 4.75
N TYR A 729 -24.29 -6.08 4.66
CA TYR A 729 -23.32 -6.77 5.51
C TYR A 729 -23.40 -6.25 6.94
N ILE A 730 -23.52 -7.16 7.91
CA ILE A 730 -23.61 -6.87 9.33
C ILE A 730 -22.56 -7.63 10.13
N GLY A 731 -22.30 -7.18 11.36
CA GLY A 731 -21.29 -7.75 12.25
C GLY A 731 -19.87 -7.26 11.96
N LYS A 732 -18.94 -7.54 12.88
CA LYS A 732 -17.55 -7.10 12.83
C LYS A 732 -16.84 -7.59 11.56
N MET A 733 -16.88 -8.87 11.28
CA MET A 733 -16.19 -9.48 10.13
C MET A 733 -16.99 -9.43 8.83
N GLN A 734 -18.20 -8.84 8.83
CA GLN A 734 -19.06 -8.72 7.65
C GLN A 734 -19.36 -10.07 6.97
N TRP A 735 -19.53 -11.12 7.74
CA TRP A 735 -19.83 -12.45 7.19
C TRP A 735 -21.31 -12.67 6.92
N LEU A 736 -22.16 -12.00 7.69
CA LEU A 736 -23.59 -12.12 7.58
C LEU A 736 -24.17 -10.99 6.73
N MET A 737 -24.90 -11.34 5.69
CA MET A 737 -25.59 -10.41 4.82
C MET A 737 -27.06 -10.83 4.67
N PRO A 738 -27.97 -10.36 5.55
CA PRO A 738 -29.39 -10.45 5.27
C PRO A 738 -29.72 -9.65 4.02
N PHE A 739 -30.61 -10.19 3.18
CA PHE A 739 -31.05 -9.54 1.96
C PHE A 739 -32.54 -9.83 1.68
N ILE A 740 -33.11 -8.94 0.89
CA ILE A 740 -34.42 -9.14 0.27
C ILE A 740 -34.20 -9.30 -1.23
N GLY A 741 -34.95 -10.16 -1.86
CA GLY A 741 -34.77 -10.47 -3.27
C GLY A 741 -36.05 -10.73 -4.03
N PHE A 742 -35.89 -10.77 -5.32
CA PHE A 742 -36.93 -11.12 -6.27
C PHE A 742 -36.33 -12.08 -7.28
N ASP A 743 -36.93 -13.28 -7.36
CA ASP A 743 -36.55 -14.33 -8.30
C ASP A 743 -37.65 -14.45 -9.35
N TRP A 744 -37.24 -14.51 -10.61
CA TRP A 744 -38.17 -14.77 -11.70
C TRP A 744 -37.62 -15.91 -12.56
N ARG A 745 -38.47 -16.92 -12.78
CA ARG A 745 -38.15 -18.11 -13.58
C ARG A 745 -39.21 -18.30 -14.66
N TYR A 746 -38.77 -18.71 -15.82
CA TYR A 746 -39.60 -19.17 -16.90
C TYR A 746 -39.02 -20.46 -17.49
N ARG A 747 -39.83 -21.49 -17.61
CA ARG A 747 -39.55 -22.69 -18.36
C ARG A 747 -40.87 -23.15 -18.96
N LYS A 748 -40.90 -23.46 -20.26
CA LYS A 748 -42.10 -24.00 -20.85
C LYS A 748 -42.29 -25.42 -20.31
N MET A 749 -43.40 -25.64 -19.58
CA MET A 749 -43.80 -26.94 -19.06
C MET A 749 -44.39 -27.78 -20.18
N GLU A 750 -44.09 -29.06 -20.22
CA GLU A 750 -44.77 -30.00 -21.12
C GLU A 750 -46.19 -30.32 -20.59
N MET A 751 -47.08 -30.81 -21.48
CA MET A 751 -48.44 -31.11 -21.10
C MET A 751 -48.48 -32.27 -20.09
N GLY A 752 -48.93 -31.98 -18.87
CA GLY A 752 -48.93 -32.94 -17.74
C GLY A 752 -47.65 -32.93 -16.89
N GLU A 753 -46.63 -32.09 -17.19
CA GLU A 753 -45.47 -31.91 -16.36
C GLU A 753 -45.82 -31.10 -15.09
N MET A 754 -45.37 -31.57 -13.94
CA MET A 754 -45.49 -30.88 -12.66
C MET A 754 -44.12 -30.84 -11.97
N GLU A 755 -43.71 -29.65 -11.53
CA GLU A 755 -42.58 -29.53 -10.61
C GLU A 755 -43.08 -29.69 -9.17
N GLU A 756 -42.54 -30.65 -8.44
CA GLU A 756 -42.87 -30.86 -7.02
C GLU A 756 -41.65 -30.48 -6.15
N ASN A 757 -41.90 -29.66 -5.12
CA ASN A 757 -40.87 -29.32 -4.16
C ASN A 757 -40.74 -30.39 -3.06
N LEU A 758 -39.69 -30.26 -2.21
CA LEU A 758 -39.44 -31.17 -1.08
C LEU A 758 -40.62 -31.29 -0.08
N PHE A 759 -41.60 -30.41 -0.16
CA PHE A 759 -42.75 -30.37 0.71
C PHE A 759 -44.07 -30.82 0.02
N GLY A 760 -43.97 -31.45 -1.16
CA GLY A 760 -45.12 -31.96 -1.90
C GLY A 760 -45.99 -30.86 -2.57
N GLN A 761 -45.48 -29.65 -2.70
CA GLN A 761 -46.18 -28.60 -3.45
C GLN A 761 -45.82 -28.68 -4.92
N SER A 762 -46.83 -28.70 -5.76
CA SER A 762 -46.74 -28.81 -7.19
C SER A 762 -46.89 -27.45 -7.88
N ASN A 763 -46.09 -27.23 -8.95
CA ASN A 763 -46.19 -26.09 -9.82
C ASN A 763 -46.37 -26.55 -11.27
N THR A 764 -47.41 -26.01 -11.92
CA THR A 764 -47.79 -26.31 -13.32
C THR A 764 -47.66 -25.06 -14.23
N LYS A 765 -47.14 -23.94 -13.70
CA LYS A 765 -47.05 -22.66 -14.43
C LYS A 765 -45.68 -22.47 -15.08
N ASP A 766 -45.68 -22.09 -16.35
CA ASP A 766 -44.47 -21.73 -17.08
C ASP A 766 -43.71 -20.58 -16.41
N ASN A 767 -44.41 -19.61 -15.86
CA ASN A 767 -43.83 -18.47 -15.17
C ASN A 767 -43.92 -18.58 -13.66
N ARG A 768 -42.84 -18.27 -12.96
CA ARG A 768 -42.80 -18.23 -11.51
C ARG A 768 -42.07 -16.98 -11.04
N ALA A 769 -42.71 -16.22 -10.20
CA ALA A 769 -42.14 -15.04 -9.54
C ALA A 769 -42.19 -15.23 -8.01
N VAL A 770 -41.08 -15.01 -7.34
CA VAL A 770 -40.97 -15.21 -5.90
C VAL A 770 -40.25 -14.01 -5.28
N PHE A 771 -40.85 -13.45 -4.22
CA PHE A 771 -40.15 -12.56 -3.32
C PHE A 771 -39.44 -13.38 -2.26
N SER A 772 -38.16 -13.13 -2.02
CA SER A 772 -37.40 -13.84 -1.01
C SER A 772 -36.86 -12.88 0.05
N ALA A 773 -36.81 -13.34 1.29
CA ALA A 773 -36.04 -12.71 2.36
C ALA A 773 -35.08 -13.76 2.90
N GLU A 774 -33.80 -13.53 2.75
CA GLU A 774 -32.77 -14.52 2.97
C GLU A 774 -31.58 -13.93 3.70
N SER A 775 -30.66 -14.79 4.15
CA SER A 775 -29.37 -14.35 4.65
C SER A 775 -28.25 -15.13 3.98
N ASN A 776 -27.26 -14.40 3.47
CA ASN A 776 -26.02 -15.00 3.02
C ASN A 776 -25.05 -15.01 4.19
N ILE A 777 -24.63 -16.20 4.62
CA ILE A 777 -23.64 -16.36 5.68
C ILE A 777 -22.34 -16.75 5.01
N ARG A 778 -21.37 -15.84 4.97
CA ARG A 778 -19.97 -16.18 4.62
C ARG A 778 -19.31 -16.77 5.85
N TYR A 779 -19.51 -18.07 6.06
CA TYR A 779 -18.85 -18.78 7.15
C TYR A 779 -17.36 -19.01 6.81
N ARG A 780 -16.49 -19.14 7.83
CA ARG A 780 -15.09 -19.58 7.68
C ARG A 780 -14.94 -21.00 7.11
N CYS A 781 -16.02 -21.72 6.88
CA CYS A 781 -16.06 -23.04 6.25
C CYS A 781 -16.62 -23.00 4.84
N LEU A 782 -16.15 -23.88 3.99
CA LEU A 782 -16.35 -24.10 2.54
C LEU A 782 -17.82 -24.14 2.02
N LEU A 783 -18.78 -23.79 2.80
CA LEU A 783 -20.20 -23.82 2.39
C LEU A 783 -20.71 -22.38 2.27
N LYS A 784 -20.87 -21.87 1.04
CA LYS A 784 -21.84 -20.82 0.76
C LYS A 784 -23.23 -21.40 1.09
N HIS A 785 -23.66 -21.27 2.33
CA HIS A 785 -25.06 -21.55 2.64
C HIS A 785 -25.85 -20.29 2.30
N LYS A 786 -26.69 -20.39 1.32
CA LYS A 786 -27.83 -19.50 1.11
C LYS A 786 -29.05 -20.24 1.68
N PRO A 787 -29.42 -20.06 2.96
CA PRO A 787 -30.73 -20.52 3.40
C PRO A 787 -31.78 -19.62 2.74
N LYS A 788 -32.57 -20.16 1.83
CA LYS A 788 -33.63 -19.45 1.16
C LYS A 788 -34.92 -19.57 1.98
N PHE A 789 -35.45 -18.44 2.47
CA PHE A 789 -36.86 -18.34 2.83
C PHE A 789 -37.65 -18.11 1.53
N ILE A 790 -38.41 -19.08 1.12
CA ILE A 790 -39.37 -18.89 0.04
C ILE A 790 -40.71 -18.58 0.72
N PRO A 791 -41.23 -17.33 0.66
CA PRO A 791 -42.58 -17.09 1.08
C PRO A 791 -43.49 -17.75 0.09
N MET A 792 -44.33 -18.63 0.60
CA MET A 792 -45.43 -19.20 -0.19
C MET A 792 -46.41 -18.09 -0.58
N GLY A 793 -46.78 -18.09 -1.86
CA GLY A 793 -47.86 -17.21 -2.36
C GLY A 793 -49.07 -17.28 -1.48
N ILE A 794 -49.66 -16.13 -1.22
CA ILE A 794 -50.77 -15.89 -0.35
C ILE A 794 -51.96 -16.78 -0.74
N SER A 795 -52.15 -17.85 -0.02
CA SER A 795 -53.47 -18.40 0.36
C SER A 795 -53.28 -19.21 1.64
N GLY A 796 -53.64 -18.55 2.73
CA GLY A 796 -53.84 -19.00 4.09
C GLY A 796 -53.28 -20.35 4.51
N TYR A 797 -52.18 -20.32 5.20
CA TYR A 797 -51.79 -21.08 6.39
C TYR A 797 -50.28 -20.96 6.62
N ASN A 798 -49.93 -20.56 7.83
CA ASN A 798 -48.55 -20.39 8.29
C ASN A 798 -47.83 -21.74 8.38
N LEU A 799 -46.71 -21.87 7.66
CA LEU A 799 -45.60 -22.73 8.08
C LEU A 799 -44.29 -22.22 7.44
N ASN A 800 -43.42 -21.74 8.30
CA ASN A 800 -42.04 -21.37 7.91
C ASN A 800 -41.23 -22.67 7.71
N ALA A 801 -40.85 -22.96 6.47
CA ALA A 801 -39.96 -24.07 6.15
C ALA A 801 -38.62 -23.57 5.66
N TRP A 802 -37.55 -24.06 6.25
CA TRP A 802 -36.18 -23.81 5.84
C TRP A 802 -35.78 -24.77 4.70
N ILE A 803 -35.45 -24.27 3.52
CA ILE A 803 -34.91 -25.09 2.44
C ILE A 803 -33.39 -24.81 2.30
N PHE A 804 -32.60 -25.84 2.53
CA PHE A 804 -31.17 -25.83 2.25
C PHE A 804 -30.96 -26.35 0.82
N ARG A 805 -30.48 -25.49 -0.07
CA ARG A 805 -30.09 -25.90 -1.41
C ARG A 805 -28.56 -26.03 -1.44
N PHE A 806 -28.05 -27.22 -1.68
CA PHE A 806 -26.64 -27.44 -1.95
C PHE A 806 -26.37 -27.12 -3.43
N PRO A 807 -25.28 -26.37 -3.76
CA PRO A 807 -24.87 -26.23 -5.15
C PRO A 807 -24.55 -27.62 -5.73
N LYS A 808 -25.02 -27.91 -6.94
CA LYS A 808 -24.72 -29.16 -7.66
C LYS A 808 -23.29 -29.27 -8.15
N ASP A 809 -22.45 -28.27 -7.97
CA ASP A 809 -21.11 -28.16 -8.58
C ASP A 809 -19.99 -28.39 -7.56
N CYS A 810 -20.06 -29.49 -6.81
CA CYS A 810 -18.93 -30.08 -6.11
C CYS A 810 -18.89 -31.57 -6.43
N ALA A 811 -18.37 -31.91 -7.62
CA ALA A 811 -17.85 -33.23 -7.99
C ALA A 811 -16.45 -33.04 -8.58
#